data_82aa868a814c1a6b39d7813d9214b1a7
#
_entry.id   82aa868a814c1a6b39d7813d9214b1a7
#
_cell.length_a   1.000
_cell.length_b   1.000
_cell.length_c   1.000
_cell.angle_alpha   90.00
_cell.angle_beta   90.00
_cell.angle_gamma   90.00
#
_symmetry.space_group_name_H-M   'P 1'
#
loop_
_entity.id
_entity.type
_entity.pdbx_description
1 polymer ?
#
loop_
_entity_poly.entity_id
_entity_poly.type
_entity_poly.pdbx_seq_one_letter_code
_entity_poly.pdbx_strand_id
1 'polypeptide(L)'
;MAVYETEEKIPEGKNGIGKRQFVAVGCELPRNEGIDISLKGQWKESEKYGKQYHVISFQIQMPTTEEGVKAYLSSGLMKGIGPVIAERVVERFGKNTFYVFEECPERLLEIPGITQKKLDQILDGYHQSENIRQLSLFLSSAGVTPKKIEKIQEHFGHKAVSIIKKDPFRLCEMDGFGFKTVDPIARKVKHFQADNPLRIKAAILYVLKEAEGEGHLYLEVPEILTRTKPLLLRGDKKGSVTERKIRDAGNSLIKDDKELICSYTKIYSKKNYEAEQKAVMQLAALSRYPMQKYNVEKWISNLEAKENIQLAEKQRKGIEMVFQNPISIITGGPGSGKTTLLRFIVMIQEKLNMDSMILLAAPTGRARQRMYEATGYPALTIHKSIGLTGTEGEEAWNAGEMLFDDLIIIDECSMVDMHLFTNLLMKIKAGSRIVFVGDKDQLESVGPGNVFKELIESKVIPVTVLDQCFRQENPTILENAIKINCGKQSLVYDDSFSFVAAHDDEDAAKKIMKLFDVEWKRQGRNVNAVQVLTPLREDTKVSANALNLKIKDKINPYQRGQQEIKSGNKIFRIQDKVMQTKNEDEISNGDIGSVRKIGKVSGKKYMEVDFGEGRVMRYQEGEPWNLVHAYAITAHKGQGSEYPVVIIPVLSCFRRHTLKRNLYYTAITRAKRKVILVGSKQAFSQAIRAGRSKKRNTLLSYRLKKAFAEIPNKNKAA
;
A
#
# COMPACT_ATOMS: atom_id res chain seq x y z
N MET A 1 -23.92 -11.85 2.01
CA MET A 1 -24.46 -13.18 2.36
C MET A 1 -25.87 -13.22 1.81
N ALA A 2 -26.17 -14.19 0.96
CA ALA A 2 -27.50 -14.36 0.37
C ALA A 2 -28.08 -15.70 0.84
N VAL A 3 -29.40 -15.77 0.93
CA VAL A 3 -30.16 -16.96 1.32
C VAL A 3 -30.91 -17.41 0.07
N TYR A 4 -30.80 -18.68 -0.26
CA TYR A 4 -31.43 -19.29 -1.42
C TYR A 4 -32.27 -20.46 -0.98
N GLU A 5 -33.42 -20.62 -1.64
CA GLU A 5 -34.22 -21.82 -1.55
C GLU A 5 -33.78 -22.76 -2.69
N THR A 6 -33.48 -24.01 -2.37
CA THR A 6 -32.94 -25.00 -3.31
C THR A 6 -33.73 -26.30 -3.22
N GLU A 7 -33.76 -27.05 -4.32
CA GLU A 7 -34.34 -28.39 -4.38
C GLU A 7 -33.25 -29.43 -4.52
N GLU A 8 -33.26 -30.47 -3.69
CA GLU A 8 -32.39 -31.63 -3.80
C GLU A 8 -33.12 -32.80 -4.45
N LYS A 9 -32.53 -33.37 -5.51
CA LYS A 9 -33.03 -34.63 -6.11
C LYS A 9 -32.55 -35.80 -5.29
N ILE A 10 -33.45 -36.47 -4.60
CA ILE A 10 -33.14 -37.62 -3.74
C ILE A 10 -33.61 -38.90 -4.45
N PRO A 11 -32.80 -39.97 -4.55
CA PRO A 11 -33.25 -41.27 -5.06
C PRO A 11 -34.36 -41.85 -4.17
N GLU A 12 -35.56 -41.95 -4.64
CA GLU A 12 -36.63 -42.66 -4.00
C GLU A 12 -36.75 -44.07 -4.59
N GLY A 13 -36.35 -45.11 -3.85
CA GLY A 13 -36.62 -46.49 -4.19
C GLY A 13 -36.34 -46.89 -5.65
N LYS A 14 -36.90 -48.03 -6.10
CA LYS A 14 -36.57 -48.59 -7.41
C LYS A 14 -36.95 -47.79 -8.65
N ASN A 15 -37.79 -46.73 -8.55
CA ASN A 15 -38.32 -46.02 -9.76
C ASN A 15 -38.67 -44.52 -9.59
N GLY A 16 -38.14 -43.78 -8.60
CA GLY A 16 -38.50 -42.38 -8.44
C GLY A 16 -37.36 -41.48 -8.00
N ILE A 17 -37.43 -40.18 -8.38
CA ILE A 17 -36.54 -39.12 -7.82
C ILE A 17 -37.42 -38.22 -6.97
N GLY A 18 -37.21 -38.26 -5.65
CA GLY A 18 -37.85 -37.33 -4.72
C GLY A 18 -37.18 -35.94 -4.75
N LYS A 19 -37.98 -34.91 -4.43
CA LYS A 19 -37.47 -33.56 -4.28
C LYS A 19 -37.53 -33.14 -2.80
N ARG A 20 -36.44 -32.60 -2.28
CA ARG A 20 -36.39 -32.01 -0.95
C ARG A 20 -36.00 -30.56 -1.05
N GLN A 21 -36.76 -29.68 -0.43
CA GLN A 21 -36.44 -28.27 -0.36
C GLN A 21 -35.61 -27.98 0.91
N PHE A 22 -34.60 -27.13 0.77
CA PHE A 22 -33.80 -26.67 1.88
C PHE A 22 -33.21 -25.27 1.60
N VAL A 23 -32.88 -24.55 2.65
CA VAL A 23 -32.28 -23.22 2.56
C VAL A 23 -30.76 -23.34 2.52
N ALA A 24 -30.16 -22.93 1.43
CA ALA A 24 -28.69 -22.81 1.29
C ALA A 24 -28.25 -21.36 1.56
N VAL A 25 -27.26 -21.20 2.43
CA VAL A 25 -26.70 -19.89 2.79
C VAL A 25 -25.22 -19.86 2.41
N GLY A 26 -24.84 -18.94 1.52
CA GLY A 26 -23.46 -18.83 1.07
C GLY A 26 -23.17 -17.46 0.45
N CYS A 27 -21.90 -17.20 0.17
CA CYS A 27 -21.48 -16.05 -0.62
C CYS A 27 -21.43 -16.44 -2.09
N GLU A 28 -21.97 -15.56 -2.96
CA GLU A 28 -21.83 -15.66 -4.43
C GLU A 28 -22.49 -16.90 -5.07
N LEU A 29 -23.51 -17.46 -4.46
CA LEU A 29 -24.33 -18.47 -5.14
C LEU A 29 -25.06 -17.85 -6.35
N PRO A 30 -25.25 -18.61 -7.46
CA PRO A 30 -25.92 -18.11 -8.66
C PRO A 30 -27.36 -17.69 -8.33
N ARG A 31 -27.82 -16.57 -8.88
CA ARG A 31 -29.15 -15.98 -8.57
C ARG A 31 -30.26 -16.47 -9.48
N ASN A 32 -29.93 -17.30 -10.45
CA ASN A 32 -30.86 -17.69 -11.49
C ASN A 32 -31.44 -19.08 -11.17
N GLU A 33 -32.73 -19.21 -11.43
CA GLU A 33 -33.45 -20.46 -11.27
C GLU A 33 -33.12 -21.46 -12.40
N GLY A 34 -33.26 -22.75 -12.12
CA GLY A 34 -33.07 -23.81 -13.11
C GLY A 34 -31.63 -24.21 -13.41
N ILE A 35 -30.67 -23.76 -12.62
CA ILE A 35 -29.25 -24.15 -12.74
C ILE A 35 -28.96 -25.31 -11.81
N ASP A 36 -28.46 -26.42 -12.35
CA ASP A 36 -28.00 -27.55 -11.54
C ASP A 36 -26.66 -27.24 -10.90
N ILE A 37 -26.60 -27.27 -9.56
CA ILE A 37 -25.41 -26.96 -8.78
C ILE A 37 -25.11 -28.06 -7.77
N SER A 38 -23.84 -28.39 -7.63
CA SER A 38 -23.33 -29.26 -6.57
C SER A 38 -22.81 -28.40 -5.42
N LEU A 39 -23.35 -28.56 -4.21
CA LEU A 39 -23.02 -27.79 -3.03
C LEU A 39 -22.16 -28.62 -2.08
N LYS A 40 -21.07 -28.01 -1.56
CA LYS A 40 -20.29 -28.54 -0.43
C LYS A 40 -20.38 -27.57 0.74
N GLY A 41 -20.80 -28.06 1.91
CA GLY A 41 -20.97 -27.22 3.08
C GLY A 41 -21.28 -28.02 4.34
N GLN A 42 -21.83 -27.35 5.32
CA GLN A 42 -22.22 -27.94 6.63
C GLN A 42 -23.60 -27.47 7.04
N TRP A 43 -24.38 -28.39 7.58
CA TRP A 43 -25.64 -28.03 8.20
C TRP A 43 -25.39 -27.24 9.48
N LYS A 44 -26.08 -26.10 9.65
CA LYS A 44 -26.11 -25.31 10.87
C LYS A 44 -27.54 -24.98 11.24
N GLU A 45 -27.80 -24.93 12.52
CA GLU A 45 -29.08 -24.54 13.08
C GLU A 45 -29.02 -23.10 13.53
N SER A 46 -29.98 -22.29 13.08
CA SER A 46 -30.12 -20.90 13.47
C SER A 46 -31.36 -20.73 14.29
N GLU A 47 -31.29 -20.12 15.48
CA GLU A 47 -32.44 -19.85 16.35
C GLU A 47 -33.57 -19.10 15.64
N LYS A 48 -33.26 -18.31 14.63
CA LYS A 48 -34.22 -17.45 13.90
C LYS A 48 -34.75 -18.06 12.60
N TYR A 49 -33.96 -18.93 11.94
CA TYR A 49 -34.25 -19.40 10.57
C TYR A 49 -34.22 -20.91 10.43
N GLY A 50 -34.12 -21.67 11.54
CA GLY A 50 -34.07 -23.13 11.54
C GLY A 50 -32.81 -23.72 10.91
N LYS A 51 -32.92 -24.95 10.40
CA LYS A 51 -31.81 -25.72 9.83
C LYS A 51 -31.46 -25.23 8.43
N GLN A 52 -30.23 -24.74 8.23
CA GLN A 52 -29.72 -24.17 6.98
C GLN A 52 -28.44 -24.87 6.54
N TYR A 53 -28.22 -25.00 5.24
CA TYR A 53 -26.99 -25.53 4.67
C TYR A 53 -26.01 -24.39 4.37
N HIS A 54 -24.99 -24.25 5.19
CA HIS A 54 -23.93 -23.25 4.99
C HIS A 54 -22.95 -23.73 3.94
N VAL A 55 -23.03 -23.13 2.75
CA VAL A 55 -22.22 -23.50 1.59
C VAL A 55 -20.80 -22.95 1.75
N ILE A 56 -19.82 -23.83 1.65
CA ILE A 56 -18.38 -23.51 1.65
C ILE A 56 -17.89 -23.35 0.22
N SER A 57 -18.36 -24.24 -0.69
CA SER A 57 -18.07 -24.16 -2.13
C SER A 57 -19.23 -24.74 -2.93
N PHE A 58 -19.38 -24.30 -4.16
CA PHE A 58 -20.36 -24.84 -5.08
C PHE A 58 -19.75 -25.06 -6.45
N GLN A 59 -20.37 -25.89 -7.27
CA GLN A 59 -20.00 -26.17 -8.66
C GLN A 59 -21.27 -26.12 -9.52
N ILE A 60 -21.23 -25.34 -10.61
CA ILE A 60 -22.28 -25.34 -11.61
C ILE A 60 -22.03 -26.54 -12.51
N GLN A 61 -23.04 -27.42 -12.63
CA GLN A 61 -23.00 -28.58 -13.53
C GLN A 61 -23.45 -28.17 -14.93
N MET A 62 -22.85 -28.80 -15.97
CA MET A 62 -23.33 -28.56 -17.32
C MET A 62 -24.73 -29.16 -17.45
N PRO A 63 -25.69 -28.38 -17.90
CA PRO A 63 -27.05 -28.84 -18.04
C PRO A 63 -27.15 -29.88 -19.19
N THR A 64 -27.89 -30.91 -18.94
CA THR A 64 -28.16 -31.98 -19.90
C THR A 64 -29.54 -31.88 -20.54
N THR A 65 -30.40 -30.98 -20.05
CA THR A 65 -31.74 -30.74 -20.57
C THR A 65 -31.80 -29.41 -21.33
N GLU A 66 -32.68 -29.24 -22.27
CA GLU A 66 -32.83 -28.00 -23.06
C GLU A 66 -33.22 -26.81 -22.19
N GLU A 67 -34.09 -27.04 -21.19
CA GLU A 67 -34.48 -26.02 -20.23
C GLU A 67 -33.25 -25.58 -19.38
N GLY A 68 -32.44 -26.53 -18.95
CA GLY A 68 -31.19 -26.25 -18.22
C GLY A 68 -30.19 -25.48 -19.08
N VAL A 69 -30.04 -25.84 -20.38
CA VAL A 69 -29.16 -25.12 -21.31
C VAL A 69 -29.64 -23.66 -21.49
N LYS A 70 -30.97 -23.48 -21.67
CA LYS A 70 -31.59 -22.13 -21.77
C LYS A 70 -31.32 -21.30 -20.50
N ALA A 71 -31.56 -21.90 -19.33
CA ALA A 71 -31.33 -21.25 -18.04
C ALA A 71 -29.84 -20.88 -17.86
N TYR A 72 -28.89 -21.79 -18.22
CA TYR A 72 -27.45 -21.54 -18.16
C TYR A 72 -27.02 -20.40 -19.07
N LEU A 73 -27.46 -20.38 -20.34
CA LEU A 73 -27.14 -19.33 -21.30
C LEU A 73 -27.72 -17.95 -20.88
N SER A 74 -28.91 -17.95 -20.27
CA SER A 74 -29.61 -16.73 -19.80
C SER A 74 -29.09 -16.23 -18.45
N SER A 75 -28.23 -16.99 -17.76
CA SER A 75 -27.83 -16.75 -16.37
C SER A 75 -26.95 -15.49 -16.15
N GLY A 76 -26.50 -14.85 -17.23
CA GLY A 76 -25.51 -13.77 -17.17
C GLY A 76 -24.06 -14.25 -16.90
N LEU A 77 -23.87 -15.57 -16.75
CA LEU A 77 -22.52 -16.18 -16.69
C LEU A 77 -21.80 -16.08 -18.03
N MET A 78 -22.58 -16.01 -19.12
CA MET A 78 -22.06 -15.84 -20.48
C MET A 78 -22.31 -14.41 -20.97
N LYS A 79 -21.24 -13.63 -21.08
CA LYS A 79 -21.33 -12.30 -21.66
C LYS A 79 -21.72 -12.36 -23.14
N GLY A 80 -22.67 -11.53 -23.56
CA GLY A 80 -23.10 -11.46 -24.97
C GLY A 80 -24.37 -12.24 -25.29
N ILE A 81 -24.84 -13.13 -24.42
CA ILE A 81 -26.11 -13.86 -24.58
C ILE A 81 -27.13 -13.36 -23.56
N GLY A 82 -28.19 -12.74 -24.07
CA GLY A 82 -29.38 -12.41 -23.25
C GLY A 82 -30.49 -13.47 -23.42
N PRO A 83 -31.56 -13.40 -22.61
CA PRO A 83 -32.65 -14.41 -22.63
C PRO A 83 -33.21 -14.72 -24.01
N VAL A 84 -33.40 -13.70 -24.84
CA VAL A 84 -33.96 -13.83 -26.20
C VAL A 84 -33.03 -14.61 -27.15
N ILE A 85 -31.71 -14.36 -27.04
CA ILE A 85 -30.71 -15.06 -27.85
C ILE A 85 -30.56 -16.49 -27.34
N ALA A 86 -30.51 -16.67 -26.02
CA ALA A 86 -30.45 -17.98 -25.40
C ALA A 86 -31.61 -18.89 -25.87
N GLU A 87 -32.83 -18.36 -25.91
CA GLU A 87 -34.00 -19.08 -26.40
C GLU A 87 -33.82 -19.53 -27.84
N ARG A 88 -33.48 -18.62 -28.75
CA ARG A 88 -33.29 -18.91 -30.18
C ARG A 88 -32.15 -19.92 -30.42
N VAL A 89 -31.09 -19.84 -29.65
CA VAL A 89 -29.95 -20.77 -29.73
C VAL A 89 -30.39 -22.20 -29.33
N VAL A 90 -31.13 -22.31 -28.22
CA VAL A 90 -31.61 -23.60 -27.74
C VAL A 90 -32.73 -24.16 -28.65
N GLU A 91 -33.65 -23.37 -29.17
CA GLU A 91 -34.65 -23.76 -30.17
C GLU A 91 -34.01 -24.30 -31.43
N ARG A 92 -32.86 -23.74 -31.87
CA ARG A 92 -32.16 -24.20 -33.08
C ARG A 92 -31.30 -25.43 -32.88
N PHE A 93 -30.56 -25.50 -31.75
CA PHE A 93 -29.51 -26.52 -31.52
C PHE A 93 -29.88 -27.51 -30.41
N GLY A 94 -30.88 -27.25 -29.59
CA GLY A 94 -31.33 -28.13 -28.51
C GLY A 94 -30.20 -28.52 -27.57
N LYS A 95 -30.08 -29.83 -27.28
CA LYS A 95 -29.03 -30.40 -26.44
C LYS A 95 -27.62 -30.29 -27.03
N ASN A 96 -27.53 -30.06 -28.36
CA ASN A 96 -26.22 -29.98 -29.06
C ASN A 96 -25.66 -28.52 -28.99
N THR A 97 -26.30 -27.62 -28.26
CA THR A 97 -25.87 -26.22 -28.17
C THR A 97 -24.39 -26.08 -27.79
N PHE A 98 -23.94 -26.78 -26.76
CA PHE A 98 -22.52 -26.68 -26.32
C PHE A 98 -21.55 -27.31 -27.35
N TYR A 99 -21.94 -28.36 -28.04
CA TYR A 99 -21.17 -28.91 -29.14
C TYR A 99 -20.99 -27.89 -30.28
N VAL A 100 -22.01 -27.11 -30.59
CA VAL A 100 -21.92 -26.02 -31.58
C VAL A 100 -20.97 -24.93 -31.14
N PHE A 101 -20.97 -24.55 -29.85
CA PHE A 101 -20.01 -23.57 -29.31
C PHE A 101 -18.53 -24.03 -29.41
N GLU A 102 -18.29 -25.36 -29.26
CA GLU A 102 -16.95 -25.94 -29.23
C GLU A 102 -16.40 -26.26 -30.59
N GLU A 103 -17.22 -26.93 -31.46
CA GLU A 103 -16.74 -27.55 -32.70
C GLU A 103 -17.18 -26.79 -33.95
N CYS A 104 -18.29 -26.05 -33.91
CA CYS A 104 -18.85 -25.41 -35.11
C CYS A 104 -19.41 -24.03 -34.79
N PRO A 105 -18.63 -23.10 -34.20
CA PRO A 105 -19.14 -21.81 -33.69
C PRO A 105 -19.73 -20.91 -34.78
N GLU A 106 -19.31 -21.06 -36.03
CA GLU A 106 -19.84 -20.28 -37.16
C GLU A 106 -21.34 -20.51 -37.37
N ARG A 107 -21.86 -21.68 -36.94
CA ARG A 107 -23.29 -21.97 -37.03
C ARG A 107 -24.15 -21.08 -36.15
N LEU A 108 -23.59 -20.44 -35.16
CA LEU A 108 -24.30 -19.44 -34.36
C LEU A 108 -24.72 -18.21 -35.20
N LEU A 109 -24.06 -17.96 -36.32
CA LEU A 109 -24.48 -16.93 -37.28
C LEU A 109 -25.80 -17.25 -37.99
N GLU A 110 -26.26 -18.50 -37.96
CA GLU A 110 -27.61 -18.89 -38.45
C GLU A 110 -28.72 -18.25 -37.59
N ILE A 111 -28.40 -17.75 -36.37
CA ILE A 111 -29.38 -17.18 -35.44
C ILE A 111 -29.62 -15.69 -35.71
N PRO A 112 -30.86 -15.26 -35.96
CA PRO A 112 -31.18 -13.87 -36.19
C PRO A 112 -30.76 -12.98 -34.98
N GLY A 113 -29.90 -11.98 -35.24
CA GLY A 113 -29.40 -11.07 -34.22
C GLY A 113 -27.99 -11.40 -33.72
N ILE A 114 -27.34 -12.44 -34.24
CA ILE A 114 -25.92 -12.72 -34.03
C ILE A 114 -25.13 -12.27 -35.27
N THR A 115 -24.33 -11.22 -35.11
CA THR A 115 -23.38 -10.75 -36.12
C THR A 115 -22.00 -11.32 -35.80
N GLN A 116 -21.02 -11.23 -36.73
CA GLN A 116 -19.66 -11.68 -36.49
C GLN A 116 -19.07 -11.08 -35.19
N LYS A 117 -19.17 -9.77 -35.02
CA LYS A 117 -18.72 -9.09 -33.79
C LYS A 117 -19.38 -9.63 -32.51
N LYS A 118 -20.62 -10.02 -32.62
CA LYS A 118 -21.38 -10.57 -31.50
C LYS A 118 -21.05 -12.04 -31.25
N LEU A 119 -20.74 -12.78 -32.32
CA LEU A 119 -20.22 -14.13 -32.24
C LEU A 119 -18.90 -14.14 -31.46
N ASP A 120 -17.96 -13.26 -31.80
CA ASP A 120 -16.67 -13.13 -31.11
C ASP A 120 -16.86 -12.85 -29.61
N GLN A 121 -17.78 -11.93 -29.26
CA GLN A 121 -18.12 -11.63 -27.85
C GLN A 121 -18.74 -12.81 -27.10
N ILE A 122 -19.57 -13.58 -27.78
CA ILE A 122 -20.22 -14.78 -27.23
C ILE A 122 -19.19 -15.87 -26.98
N LEU A 123 -18.28 -16.11 -27.93
CA LEU A 123 -17.21 -17.11 -27.79
C LEU A 123 -16.23 -16.73 -26.68
N ASP A 124 -15.84 -15.47 -26.58
CA ASP A 124 -15.04 -14.98 -25.46
C ASP A 124 -15.73 -15.23 -24.12
N GLY A 125 -17.03 -14.91 -24.03
CA GLY A 125 -17.83 -15.17 -22.82
C GLY A 125 -17.94 -16.67 -22.49
N TYR A 126 -18.10 -17.53 -23.50
CA TYR A 126 -18.10 -18.99 -23.33
C TYR A 126 -16.78 -19.50 -22.79
N HIS A 127 -15.66 -19.14 -23.42
CA HIS A 127 -14.32 -19.57 -23.00
C HIS A 127 -13.98 -19.06 -21.60
N GLN A 128 -14.37 -17.84 -21.24
CA GLN A 128 -14.21 -17.32 -19.88
C GLN A 128 -14.99 -18.16 -18.86
N SER A 129 -16.25 -18.47 -19.13
CA SER A 129 -17.11 -19.29 -18.27
C SER A 129 -16.57 -20.71 -18.11
N GLU A 130 -16.10 -21.33 -19.20
CA GLU A 130 -15.48 -22.66 -19.20
C GLU A 130 -14.21 -22.71 -18.37
N ASN A 131 -13.31 -21.72 -18.53
CA ASN A 131 -12.10 -21.59 -17.73
C ASN A 131 -12.40 -21.41 -16.23
N ILE A 132 -13.36 -20.58 -15.87
CA ILE A 132 -13.79 -20.39 -14.48
C ILE A 132 -14.30 -21.71 -13.91
N ARG A 133 -15.09 -22.45 -14.68
CA ARG A 133 -15.59 -23.78 -14.30
C ARG A 133 -14.45 -24.76 -14.08
N GLN A 134 -13.52 -24.88 -15.01
CA GLN A 134 -12.37 -25.77 -14.89
C GLN A 134 -11.46 -25.40 -13.72
N LEU A 135 -11.21 -24.10 -13.51
CA LEU A 135 -10.46 -23.60 -12.34
C LEU A 135 -11.20 -23.94 -11.03
N SER A 136 -12.53 -23.79 -11.02
CA SER A 136 -13.35 -24.12 -9.86
C SER A 136 -13.28 -25.62 -9.55
N LEU A 137 -13.38 -26.48 -10.54
CA LEU A 137 -13.21 -27.93 -10.39
C LEU A 137 -11.84 -28.27 -9.81
N PHE A 138 -10.79 -27.65 -10.36
CA PHE A 138 -9.41 -27.93 -10.00
C PHE A 138 -9.04 -27.39 -8.60
N LEU A 139 -9.52 -26.21 -8.21
CA LEU A 139 -9.13 -25.50 -6.99
C LEU A 139 -10.13 -25.64 -5.82
N SER A 140 -11.37 -26.07 -6.08
CA SER A 140 -12.39 -26.19 -5.02
C SER A 140 -11.99 -27.17 -3.92
N SER A 141 -11.32 -28.26 -4.26
CA SER A 141 -10.82 -29.25 -3.29
C SER A 141 -9.80 -28.63 -2.32
N ALA A 142 -9.15 -27.54 -2.71
CA ALA A 142 -8.17 -26.80 -1.92
C ALA A 142 -8.79 -25.62 -1.12
N GLY A 143 -10.11 -25.38 -1.23
CA GLY A 143 -10.82 -24.33 -0.49
C GLY A 143 -10.60 -22.91 -1.04
N VAL A 144 -10.28 -22.78 -2.34
CA VAL A 144 -10.18 -21.48 -3.00
C VAL A 144 -11.59 -20.96 -3.28
N THR A 145 -11.87 -19.73 -2.84
CA THR A 145 -13.20 -19.12 -2.99
C THR A 145 -13.46 -18.66 -4.42
N PRO A 146 -14.74 -18.60 -4.88
CA PRO A 146 -15.09 -18.15 -6.22
C PRO A 146 -14.47 -16.80 -6.60
N LYS A 147 -14.51 -15.81 -5.72
CA LYS A 147 -13.90 -14.49 -5.94
C LYS A 147 -12.37 -14.54 -6.20
N LYS A 148 -11.69 -15.50 -5.58
CA LYS A 148 -10.27 -15.74 -5.86
C LYS A 148 -10.07 -16.42 -7.22
N ILE A 149 -11.00 -17.25 -7.65
CA ILE A 149 -10.99 -17.90 -8.96
C ILE A 149 -11.20 -16.87 -10.08
N GLU A 150 -12.13 -15.95 -9.92
CA GLU A 150 -12.33 -14.82 -10.84
C GLU A 150 -11.06 -13.99 -11.02
N LYS A 151 -10.40 -13.62 -9.91
CA LYS A 151 -9.11 -12.91 -9.96
C LYS A 151 -8.01 -13.69 -10.69
N ILE A 152 -7.97 -15.02 -10.52
CA ILE A 152 -7.04 -15.88 -11.22
C ILE A 152 -7.32 -15.83 -12.73
N GLN A 153 -8.59 -15.90 -13.11
CA GLN A 153 -9.02 -15.80 -14.50
C GLN A 153 -8.70 -14.42 -15.10
N GLU A 154 -8.94 -13.35 -14.37
CA GLU A 154 -8.61 -11.99 -14.79
C GLU A 154 -7.09 -11.81 -15.04
N HIS A 155 -6.26 -12.41 -14.17
CA HIS A 155 -4.80 -12.27 -14.25
C HIS A 155 -4.15 -13.12 -15.34
N PHE A 156 -4.55 -14.39 -15.49
CA PHE A 156 -3.92 -15.35 -16.42
C PHE A 156 -4.72 -15.56 -17.73
N GLY A 157 -5.92 -15.00 -17.82
CA GLY A 157 -6.77 -15.12 -19.01
C GLY A 157 -7.10 -16.57 -19.38
N HIS A 158 -7.20 -16.83 -20.67
CA HIS A 158 -7.54 -18.16 -21.22
C HIS A 158 -6.55 -19.28 -20.86
N LYS A 159 -5.31 -18.93 -20.52
CA LYS A 159 -4.27 -19.89 -20.15
C LYS A 159 -4.23 -20.24 -18.65
N ALA A 160 -5.13 -19.67 -17.85
CA ALA A 160 -5.12 -19.84 -16.39
C ALA A 160 -5.09 -21.29 -15.95
N VAL A 161 -5.95 -22.13 -16.52
CA VAL A 161 -6.02 -23.57 -16.20
C VAL A 161 -4.72 -24.29 -16.53
N SER A 162 -4.17 -24.08 -17.72
CA SER A 162 -2.94 -24.75 -18.18
C SER A 162 -1.71 -24.30 -17.37
N ILE A 163 -1.61 -23.01 -17.08
CA ILE A 163 -0.52 -22.45 -16.26
C ILE A 163 -0.55 -23.06 -14.86
N ILE A 164 -1.69 -23.03 -14.19
CA ILE A 164 -1.81 -23.50 -12.79
C ILE A 164 -1.70 -25.02 -12.70
N LYS A 165 -2.18 -25.74 -13.72
CA LYS A 165 -1.93 -27.19 -13.83
C LYS A 165 -0.45 -27.50 -14.00
N LYS A 166 0.32 -26.69 -14.72
CA LYS A 166 1.76 -26.87 -14.90
C LYS A 166 2.54 -26.45 -13.65
N ASP A 167 2.27 -25.26 -13.16
CA ASP A 167 2.92 -24.66 -11.98
C ASP A 167 1.93 -23.87 -11.14
N PRO A 168 1.38 -24.44 -10.06
CA PRO A 168 0.46 -23.73 -9.18
C PRO A 168 1.11 -22.59 -8.38
N PHE A 169 2.46 -22.58 -8.29
CA PHE A 169 3.17 -21.50 -7.57
C PHE A 169 3.18 -20.18 -8.35
N ARG A 170 2.82 -20.19 -9.65
CA ARG A 170 2.54 -18.96 -10.41
C ARG A 170 1.45 -18.10 -9.75
N LEU A 171 0.57 -18.72 -8.97
CA LEU A 171 -0.39 -17.95 -8.13
C LEU A 171 0.30 -16.97 -7.16
N CYS A 172 1.55 -17.19 -6.77
CA CYS A 172 2.31 -16.28 -5.89
C CYS A 172 2.64 -14.92 -6.54
N GLU A 173 2.47 -14.79 -7.85
CA GLU A 173 2.60 -13.53 -8.60
C GLU A 173 1.45 -12.56 -8.27
N MET A 174 0.31 -13.09 -7.82
CA MET A 174 -0.90 -12.33 -7.55
C MET A 174 -0.99 -11.85 -6.10
N ASP A 175 -1.53 -10.65 -5.91
CA ASP A 175 -1.81 -10.12 -4.57
C ASP A 175 -2.84 -10.98 -3.81
N GLY A 176 -2.49 -11.32 -2.57
CA GLY A 176 -3.31 -12.18 -1.71
C GLY A 176 -3.06 -13.70 -1.88
N PHE A 177 -2.09 -14.09 -2.73
CA PHE A 177 -1.67 -15.47 -2.93
C PHE A 177 -0.19 -15.69 -2.56
N GLY A 178 0.19 -15.40 -1.33
CA GLY A 178 1.55 -15.71 -0.86
C GLY A 178 1.82 -17.21 -0.73
N PHE A 179 3.09 -17.62 -0.69
CA PHE A 179 3.53 -19.01 -0.57
C PHE A 179 2.77 -19.79 0.51
N LYS A 180 2.55 -19.20 1.69
CA LYS A 180 1.82 -19.85 2.81
C LYS A 180 0.37 -20.23 2.45
N THR A 181 -0.23 -19.52 1.51
CA THR A 181 -1.57 -19.80 0.98
C THR A 181 -1.52 -20.81 -0.18
N VAL A 182 -0.55 -20.66 -1.07
CA VAL A 182 -0.45 -21.46 -2.30
C VAL A 182 0.12 -22.86 -2.03
N ASP A 183 1.08 -23.02 -1.13
CA ASP A 183 1.71 -24.32 -0.82
C ASP A 183 0.72 -25.41 -0.39
N PRO A 184 -0.25 -25.16 0.51
CA PRO A 184 -1.30 -26.13 0.82
C PRO A 184 -2.20 -26.46 -0.39
N ILE A 185 -2.47 -25.48 -1.27
CA ILE A 185 -3.26 -25.66 -2.49
C ILE A 185 -2.51 -26.60 -3.44
N ALA A 186 -1.24 -26.29 -3.75
CA ALA A 186 -0.41 -27.07 -4.66
C ALA A 186 -0.26 -28.52 -4.21
N ARG A 187 -0.07 -28.75 -2.92
CA ARG A 187 0.05 -30.12 -2.36
C ARG A 187 -1.25 -30.92 -2.42
N LYS A 188 -2.40 -30.28 -2.27
CA LYS A 188 -3.70 -30.96 -2.40
C LYS A 188 -4.05 -31.29 -3.84
N VAL A 189 -3.77 -30.38 -4.76
CA VAL A 189 -4.22 -30.43 -6.15
C VAL A 189 -3.34 -31.31 -7.02
N LYS A 190 -2.01 -31.30 -6.79
CA LYS A 190 -1.04 -32.03 -7.62
C LYS A 190 -0.16 -33.01 -6.85
N HIS A 191 -0.41 -33.24 -5.56
CA HIS A 191 0.43 -34.08 -4.71
C HIS A 191 1.94 -33.77 -4.82
N PHE A 192 2.26 -32.48 -4.95
CA PHE A 192 3.66 -32.04 -5.00
C PHE A 192 4.45 -32.60 -3.83
N GLN A 193 5.57 -33.24 -4.15
CA GLN A 193 6.50 -33.71 -3.13
C GLN A 193 7.12 -32.54 -2.38
N ALA A 194 7.50 -32.77 -1.14
CA ALA A 194 8.01 -31.70 -0.28
C ALA A 194 9.26 -30.99 -0.86
N ASP A 195 10.06 -31.72 -1.60
CA ASP A 195 11.32 -31.30 -2.22
C ASP A 195 11.23 -30.94 -3.72
N ASN A 196 10.01 -30.74 -4.21
CA ASN A 196 9.82 -30.34 -5.61
C ASN A 196 10.54 -29.01 -5.89
N PRO A 197 11.34 -28.90 -6.98
CA PRO A 197 12.09 -27.68 -7.31
C PRO A 197 11.24 -26.42 -7.44
N LEU A 198 10.05 -26.50 -8.05
CA LEU A 198 9.13 -25.35 -8.18
C LEU A 198 8.68 -24.84 -6.81
N ARG A 199 8.38 -25.77 -5.87
CA ARG A 199 8.03 -25.43 -4.49
C ARG A 199 9.18 -24.72 -3.79
N ILE A 200 10.41 -25.21 -3.93
CA ILE A 200 11.59 -24.61 -3.31
C ILE A 200 11.87 -23.22 -3.90
N LYS A 201 11.80 -23.07 -5.23
CA LYS A 201 11.94 -21.78 -5.91
C LYS A 201 10.93 -20.75 -5.40
N ALA A 202 9.65 -21.12 -5.35
CA ALA A 202 8.60 -20.26 -4.84
C ALA A 202 8.79 -19.84 -3.37
N ALA A 203 9.32 -20.75 -2.53
CA ALA A 203 9.65 -20.43 -1.13
C ALA A 203 10.80 -19.43 -1.03
N ILE A 204 11.84 -19.55 -1.88
CA ILE A 204 12.98 -18.59 -1.93
C ILE A 204 12.47 -17.20 -2.34
N LEU A 205 11.70 -17.11 -3.43
CA LEU A 205 11.13 -15.86 -3.92
C LEU A 205 10.22 -15.21 -2.86
N TYR A 206 9.42 -16.01 -2.18
CA TYR A 206 8.56 -15.56 -1.09
C TYR A 206 9.37 -14.96 0.08
N VAL A 207 10.48 -15.61 0.48
CA VAL A 207 11.37 -15.11 1.55
C VAL A 207 12.00 -13.78 1.16
N LEU A 208 12.40 -13.62 -0.10
CA LEU A 208 12.93 -12.34 -0.59
C LEU A 208 11.84 -11.25 -0.63
N LYS A 209 10.60 -11.59 -1.01
CA LYS A 209 9.47 -10.65 -0.98
C LYS A 209 9.08 -10.27 0.45
N GLU A 210 9.11 -11.20 1.42
CA GLU A 210 8.94 -10.86 2.84
C GLU A 210 10.04 -9.92 3.34
N ALA A 211 11.31 -10.19 2.95
CA ALA A 211 12.45 -9.33 3.31
C ALA A 211 12.34 -7.92 2.68
N GLU A 212 11.82 -7.82 1.47
CA GLU A 212 11.51 -6.53 0.83
C GLU A 212 10.46 -5.75 1.64
N GLY A 213 9.41 -6.42 2.13
CA GLY A 213 8.44 -5.84 3.05
C GLY A 213 9.04 -5.40 4.41
N GLU A 214 10.16 -5.99 4.82
CA GLU A 214 10.96 -5.56 5.98
C GLU A 214 11.93 -4.40 5.65
N GLY A 215 12.01 -4.01 4.38
CA GLY A 215 12.85 -2.93 3.86
C GLY A 215 14.20 -3.36 3.30
N HIS A 216 14.49 -4.66 3.19
CA HIS A 216 15.73 -5.18 2.62
C HIS A 216 15.69 -5.19 1.09
N LEU A 217 16.78 -4.83 0.43
CA LEU A 217 16.94 -5.00 -1.02
C LEU A 217 17.51 -6.37 -1.37
N TYR A 218 18.28 -6.97 -0.47
CA TYR A 218 18.90 -8.29 -0.63
C TYR A 218 18.90 -9.08 0.68
N LEU A 219 19.10 -10.36 0.57
CA LEU A 219 19.46 -11.22 1.69
C LEU A 219 20.81 -11.92 1.40
N GLU A 220 21.53 -12.28 2.46
CA GLU A 220 22.70 -13.15 2.33
C GLU A 220 22.27 -14.63 2.25
N VAL A 221 23.06 -15.45 1.58
CA VAL A 221 22.76 -16.88 1.38
C VAL A 221 22.41 -17.62 2.67
N PRO A 222 23.16 -17.45 3.80
CA PRO A 222 22.81 -18.10 5.07
C PRO A 222 21.44 -17.69 5.60
N GLU A 223 21.07 -16.42 5.41
CA GLU A 223 19.78 -15.89 5.85
C GLU A 223 18.62 -16.45 5.02
N ILE A 224 18.82 -16.57 3.69
CA ILE A 224 17.83 -17.22 2.80
C ILE A 224 17.61 -18.67 3.25
N LEU A 225 18.67 -19.43 3.52
CA LEU A 225 18.55 -20.81 3.99
C LEU A 225 17.80 -20.90 5.31
N THR A 226 18.14 -20.04 6.27
CA THR A 226 17.53 -20.00 7.61
C THR A 226 16.04 -19.66 7.53
N ARG A 227 15.63 -18.74 6.64
CA ARG A 227 14.24 -18.34 6.49
C ARG A 227 13.42 -19.29 5.63
N THR A 228 14.02 -19.93 4.60
CA THR A 228 13.33 -20.83 3.68
C THR A 228 13.07 -22.21 4.26
N LYS A 229 14.05 -22.76 4.99
CA LYS A 229 13.97 -24.12 5.56
C LYS A 229 12.72 -24.35 6.43
N PRO A 230 12.35 -23.49 7.39
CA PRO A 230 11.13 -23.67 8.20
C PRO A 230 9.82 -23.65 7.41
N LEU A 231 9.78 -22.90 6.28
CA LEU A 231 8.60 -22.86 5.40
C LEU A 231 8.42 -24.21 4.70
N LEU A 232 9.50 -24.79 4.21
CA LEU A 232 9.51 -26.03 3.46
C LEU A 232 9.32 -27.26 4.33
N LEU A 233 9.79 -27.26 5.59
CA LEU A 233 9.61 -28.33 6.56
C LEU A 233 8.13 -28.54 6.93
N ARG A 234 7.28 -27.52 6.75
CA ARG A 234 5.82 -27.71 6.90
C ARG A 234 5.30 -28.69 5.85
N GLY A 235 5.11 -29.95 6.28
CA GLY A 235 4.63 -31.05 5.42
C GLY A 235 5.71 -31.92 4.81
N ASP A 236 6.97 -31.72 5.15
CA ASP A 236 8.06 -32.67 4.86
C ASP A 236 8.20 -33.67 6.00
N LYS A 237 7.41 -34.75 5.95
CA LYS A 237 7.47 -35.84 6.95
C LYS A 237 8.70 -36.74 6.80
N LYS A 238 9.38 -36.69 5.65
CA LYS A 238 10.49 -37.59 5.28
C LYS A 238 11.87 -36.91 5.37
N GLY A 239 11.96 -35.61 5.69
CA GLY A 239 13.24 -34.88 5.70
C GLY A 239 13.89 -34.77 4.32
N SER A 240 13.09 -34.77 3.26
CA SER A 240 13.55 -34.77 1.88
C SER A 240 14.14 -33.42 1.42
N VAL A 241 13.80 -32.34 2.13
CA VAL A 241 14.30 -30.97 1.85
C VAL A 241 15.65 -30.76 2.54
N THR A 242 16.71 -30.78 1.75
CA THR A 242 18.09 -30.52 2.20
C THR A 242 18.54 -29.11 1.82
N GLU A 243 19.54 -28.58 2.52
CA GLU A 243 20.14 -27.29 2.17
C GLU A 243 20.74 -27.27 0.76
N ARG A 244 21.28 -28.41 0.32
CA ARG A 244 21.78 -28.59 -1.06
C ARG A 244 20.66 -28.31 -2.08
N LYS A 245 19.47 -28.92 -1.92
CA LYS A 245 18.35 -28.70 -2.83
C LYS A 245 17.87 -27.23 -2.84
N ILE A 246 17.93 -26.56 -1.69
CA ILE A 246 17.60 -25.13 -1.62
C ILE A 246 18.65 -24.30 -2.38
N ARG A 247 19.93 -24.62 -2.26
CA ARG A 247 21.01 -23.95 -3.01
C ARG A 247 20.90 -24.21 -4.51
N ASP A 248 20.61 -25.44 -4.90
CA ASP A 248 20.45 -25.82 -6.31
C ASP A 248 19.28 -25.08 -6.96
N ALA A 249 18.14 -24.98 -6.26
CA ALA A 249 16.99 -24.18 -6.71
C ALA A 249 17.31 -22.67 -6.79
N GLY A 250 18.05 -22.13 -5.81
CA GLY A 250 18.54 -20.77 -5.85
C GLY A 250 19.48 -20.49 -7.04
N ASN A 251 20.40 -21.41 -7.32
CA ASN A 251 21.28 -21.32 -8.48
C ASN A 251 20.52 -21.34 -9.80
N SER A 252 19.47 -22.16 -9.89
CA SER A 252 18.60 -22.17 -11.07
C SER A 252 17.84 -20.85 -11.26
N LEU A 253 17.30 -20.24 -10.17
CA LEU A 253 16.68 -18.91 -10.23
C LEU A 253 17.66 -17.81 -10.72
N ILE A 254 18.96 -17.96 -10.45
CA ILE A 254 19.98 -17.01 -10.89
C ILE A 254 20.38 -17.28 -12.36
N LYS A 255 20.68 -18.52 -12.72
CA LYS A 255 21.31 -18.88 -14.00
C LYS A 255 20.28 -19.08 -15.11
N ASP A 256 19.23 -19.85 -14.82
CA ASP A 256 18.27 -20.31 -15.82
C ASP A 256 17.09 -19.34 -15.93
N ASP A 257 16.45 -19.03 -14.81
CA ASP A 257 15.24 -18.20 -14.78
C ASP A 257 15.57 -16.70 -14.83
N LYS A 258 16.78 -16.29 -14.40
CA LYS A 258 17.25 -14.90 -14.34
C LYS A 258 16.34 -13.97 -13.50
N GLU A 259 15.63 -14.54 -12.53
CA GLU A 259 14.79 -13.79 -11.62
C GLU A 259 15.58 -13.17 -10.45
N LEU A 260 16.70 -13.84 -10.10
CA LEU A 260 17.60 -13.40 -9.04
C LEU A 260 18.96 -13.00 -9.59
N ILE A 261 19.60 -12.06 -8.88
CA ILE A 261 20.97 -11.61 -9.17
C ILE A 261 21.83 -11.83 -7.93
N CYS A 262 22.94 -12.51 -8.11
CA CYS A 262 23.97 -12.68 -7.10
C CYS A 262 25.07 -11.62 -7.29
N SER A 263 25.21 -10.71 -6.32
CA SER A 263 26.29 -9.73 -6.27
C SER A 263 27.14 -10.02 -5.03
N TYR A 264 28.33 -10.56 -5.24
CA TYR A 264 29.16 -11.16 -4.18
C TYR A 264 28.40 -12.34 -3.49
N THR A 265 28.10 -12.24 -2.19
CA THR A 265 27.29 -13.23 -1.44
C THR A 265 25.83 -12.79 -1.24
N LYS A 266 25.42 -11.72 -1.88
CA LYS A 266 24.14 -11.03 -1.69
C LYS A 266 23.18 -11.37 -2.83
N ILE A 267 22.02 -11.87 -2.47
CA ILE A 267 20.99 -12.29 -3.42
C ILE A 267 19.89 -11.25 -3.44
N TYR A 268 19.70 -10.68 -4.60
CA TYR A 268 18.65 -9.68 -4.91
C TYR A 268 17.57 -10.30 -5.79
N SER A 269 16.34 -9.77 -5.72
CA SER A 269 15.47 -9.81 -6.88
C SER A 269 16.06 -8.95 -8.00
N LYS A 270 15.86 -9.33 -9.25
CA LYS A 270 16.36 -8.58 -10.41
C LYS A 270 15.92 -7.11 -10.34
N LYS A 271 14.64 -6.85 -10.00
CA LYS A 271 14.06 -5.53 -9.86
C LYS A 271 14.81 -4.65 -8.84
N ASN A 272 15.11 -5.20 -7.66
CA ASN A 272 15.81 -4.44 -6.60
C ASN A 272 17.26 -4.14 -6.97
N TYR A 273 17.94 -5.11 -7.61
CA TYR A 273 19.32 -4.91 -8.07
C TYR A 273 19.41 -3.81 -9.13
N GLU A 274 18.55 -3.88 -10.15
CA GLU A 274 18.52 -2.90 -11.22
C GLU A 274 18.14 -1.50 -10.70
N ALA A 275 17.18 -1.40 -9.78
CA ALA A 275 16.80 -0.13 -9.18
C ALA A 275 18.00 0.52 -8.46
N GLU A 276 18.70 -0.23 -7.61
CA GLU A 276 19.88 0.30 -6.89
C GLU A 276 20.99 0.71 -7.86
N GLN A 277 21.26 -0.07 -8.91
CA GLN A 277 22.26 0.24 -9.92
C GLN A 277 21.90 1.49 -10.74
N LYS A 278 20.66 1.56 -11.25
CA LYS A 278 20.18 2.71 -12.03
C LYS A 278 20.24 4.00 -11.21
N ALA A 279 19.85 3.96 -9.93
CA ALA A 279 19.95 5.12 -9.03
C ALA A 279 21.39 5.62 -8.89
N VAL A 280 22.36 4.72 -8.70
CA VAL A 280 23.79 5.09 -8.59
C VAL A 280 24.30 5.70 -9.89
N MET A 281 24.00 5.07 -11.03
CA MET A 281 24.45 5.55 -12.34
C MET A 281 23.88 6.93 -12.65
N GLN A 282 22.60 7.14 -12.38
CA GLN A 282 21.93 8.41 -12.67
C GLN A 282 22.44 9.53 -11.75
N LEU A 283 22.59 9.28 -10.45
CA LEU A 283 23.19 10.26 -9.53
C LEU A 283 24.61 10.66 -9.96
N ALA A 284 25.43 9.70 -10.36
CA ALA A 284 26.77 9.98 -10.85
C ALA A 284 26.75 10.79 -12.14
N ALA A 285 25.82 10.51 -13.06
CA ALA A 285 25.66 11.27 -14.30
C ALA A 285 25.20 12.71 -14.03
N LEU A 286 24.18 12.91 -13.22
CA LEU A 286 23.67 14.22 -12.83
C LEU A 286 24.72 15.07 -12.11
N SER A 287 25.52 14.44 -11.22
CA SER A 287 26.58 15.13 -10.48
C SER A 287 27.76 15.57 -11.37
N ARG A 288 27.98 14.91 -12.51
CA ARG A 288 29.06 15.25 -13.46
C ARG A 288 28.70 16.40 -14.41
N TYR A 289 27.43 16.71 -14.53
CA TYR A 289 26.99 17.75 -15.46
C TYR A 289 27.47 19.11 -14.97
N PRO A 290 28.18 19.89 -15.83
CA PRO A 290 28.70 21.19 -15.45
C PRO A 290 27.55 22.17 -15.23
N MET A 291 27.49 22.76 -14.04
CA MET A 291 26.49 23.76 -13.67
C MET A 291 27.11 25.07 -13.23
N GLN A 292 26.41 26.16 -13.53
CA GLN A 292 26.79 27.47 -13.07
C GLN A 292 26.70 27.55 -11.54
N LYS A 293 27.74 28.07 -10.91
CA LYS A 293 27.80 28.33 -9.48
C LYS A 293 27.46 29.80 -9.22
N TYR A 294 26.62 30.04 -8.23
CA TYR A 294 26.18 31.38 -7.90
C TYR A 294 26.62 31.76 -6.48
N ASN A 295 27.18 32.97 -6.32
CA ASN A 295 27.32 33.56 -5.01
C ASN A 295 26.01 34.24 -4.62
N VAL A 296 25.33 33.69 -3.62
CA VAL A 296 23.98 34.11 -3.21
C VAL A 296 23.93 34.89 -1.91
N GLU A 297 25.07 35.24 -1.32
CA GLU A 297 25.17 35.91 -0.02
C GLU A 297 24.38 37.23 0.04
N LYS A 298 24.53 38.07 -1.01
CA LYS A 298 23.77 39.31 -1.12
C LYS A 298 22.25 39.08 -1.19
N TRP A 299 21.83 38.04 -1.92
CA TRP A 299 20.42 37.68 -2.01
C TRP A 299 19.87 37.21 -0.68
N ILE A 300 20.64 36.39 0.06
CA ILE A 300 20.27 35.93 1.40
C ILE A 300 20.05 37.15 2.33
N SER A 301 21.02 38.05 2.41
CA SER A 301 20.95 39.25 3.28
C SER A 301 19.79 40.18 2.91
N ASN A 302 19.53 40.38 1.63
CA ASN A 302 18.39 41.17 1.15
C ASN A 302 17.03 40.54 1.53
N LEU A 303 16.94 39.21 1.42
CA LEU A 303 15.72 38.50 1.78
C LEU A 303 15.50 38.44 3.30
N GLU A 304 16.55 38.29 4.09
CA GLU A 304 16.49 38.39 5.56
C GLU A 304 15.91 39.75 5.98
N ALA A 305 16.39 40.83 5.38
CA ALA A 305 15.88 42.18 5.66
C ALA A 305 14.42 42.33 5.21
N LYS A 306 14.06 41.82 4.02
CA LYS A 306 12.70 41.94 3.49
C LYS A 306 11.68 41.14 4.32
N GLU A 307 12.02 39.92 4.70
CA GLU A 307 11.14 38.98 5.42
C GLU A 307 11.20 39.20 6.94
N ASN A 308 12.08 40.09 7.43
CA ASN A 308 12.36 40.35 8.84
C ASN A 308 12.70 39.04 9.60
N ILE A 309 13.51 38.18 8.97
CA ILE A 309 13.97 36.90 9.50
C ILE A 309 15.49 36.85 9.44
N GLN A 310 16.12 36.46 10.54
CA GLN A 310 17.56 36.21 10.59
C GLN A 310 17.80 34.70 10.54
N LEU A 311 18.48 34.25 9.49
CA LEU A 311 18.84 32.84 9.33
C LEU A 311 20.05 32.49 10.21
N ALA A 312 20.06 31.29 10.78
CA ALA A 312 21.25 30.77 11.44
C ALA A 312 22.36 30.48 10.42
N GLU A 313 23.61 30.48 10.91
CA GLU A 313 24.80 30.25 10.07
C GLU A 313 24.69 28.96 9.21
N LYS A 314 24.22 27.86 9.81
CA LYS A 314 24.01 26.60 9.07
C LYS A 314 22.90 26.66 8.02
N GLN A 315 21.90 27.48 8.27
CA GLN A 315 20.84 27.70 7.26
C GLN A 315 21.39 28.50 6.08
N ARG A 316 22.14 29.56 6.32
CA ARG A 316 22.81 30.35 5.25
C ARG A 316 23.75 29.44 4.43
N LYS A 317 24.64 28.69 5.09
CA LYS A 317 25.53 27.71 4.43
C LYS A 317 24.75 26.65 3.62
N GLY A 318 23.59 26.23 4.11
CA GLY A 318 22.72 25.30 3.41
C GLY A 318 22.18 25.87 2.09
N ILE A 319 21.80 27.14 2.08
CA ILE A 319 21.37 27.83 0.84
C ILE A 319 22.56 27.97 -0.13
N GLU A 320 23.70 28.46 0.35
CA GLU A 320 24.92 28.61 -0.45
C GLU A 320 25.33 27.25 -1.08
N MET A 321 25.32 26.17 -0.30
CA MET A 321 25.63 24.82 -0.76
C MET A 321 24.72 24.40 -1.93
N VAL A 322 23.43 24.72 -1.88
CA VAL A 322 22.48 24.40 -2.96
C VAL A 322 22.91 25.09 -4.27
N PHE A 323 23.29 26.35 -4.24
CA PHE A 323 23.67 27.10 -5.43
C PHE A 323 25.10 26.86 -5.92
N GLN A 324 25.91 26.15 -5.12
CA GLN A 324 27.27 25.74 -5.47
C GLN A 324 27.36 24.33 -6.06
N ASN A 325 26.34 23.49 -5.90
CA ASN A 325 26.39 22.09 -6.26
C ASN A 325 25.17 21.65 -7.10
N PRO A 326 25.33 20.67 -8.01
CA PRO A 326 24.21 20.13 -8.78
C PRO A 326 23.24 19.32 -7.91
N ILE A 327 23.76 18.62 -6.91
CA ILE A 327 22.94 17.82 -5.99
C ILE A 327 23.33 18.19 -4.56
N SER A 328 22.35 18.41 -3.69
CA SER A 328 22.53 18.80 -2.29
C SER A 328 21.55 18.11 -1.37
N ILE A 329 21.97 17.90 -0.11
CA ILE A 329 21.12 17.28 0.92
C ILE A 329 21.00 18.23 2.10
N ILE A 330 19.75 18.48 2.55
CA ILE A 330 19.44 19.24 3.74
C ILE A 330 18.73 18.31 4.74
N THR A 331 19.32 18.07 5.88
CA THR A 331 18.71 17.23 6.92
C THR A 331 18.62 17.99 8.24
N GLY A 332 17.56 17.76 8.98
CA GLY A 332 17.35 18.37 10.30
C GLY A 332 16.09 17.86 10.96
N GLY A 333 16.06 17.92 12.27
CA GLY A 333 14.90 17.54 13.08
C GLY A 333 13.69 18.45 12.86
N PRO A 334 12.58 18.20 13.57
CA PRO A 334 11.41 19.05 13.52
C PRO A 334 11.73 20.43 14.07
N GLY A 335 11.15 21.45 13.45
CA GLY A 335 11.37 22.85 13.87
C GLY A 335 12.75 23.43 13.55
N SER A 336 13.59 22.74 12.81
CA SER A 336 14.93 23.25 12.42
C SER A 336 14.90 24.29 11.29
N GLY A 337 13.71 24.72 10.86
CA GLY A 337 13.56 25.76 9.84
C GLY A 337 13.78 25.27 8.41
N LYS A 338 13.68 23.95 8.14
CA LYS A 338 13.78 23.41 6.77
C LYS A 338 12.86 24.13 5.80
N THR A 339 11.62 24.32 6.18
CA THR A 339 10.60 24.94 5.33
C THR A 339 10.91 26.41 5.01
N THR A 340 11.42 27.17 5.99
CA THR A 340 11.91 28.55 5.78
C THR A 340 13.07 28.54 4.77
N LEU A 341 13.97 27.60 4.92
CA LEU A 341 15.12 27.46 4.03
C LEU A 341 14.69 27.15 2.59
N LEU A 342 13.70 26.25 2.41
CA LEU A 342 13.12 25.97 1.08
C LEU A 342 12.51 27.21 0.44
N ARG A 343 11.77 28.01 1.21
CA ARG A 343 11.19 29.27 0.74
C ARG A 343 12.28 30.23 0.23
N PHE A 344 13.38 30.38 0.99
CA PHE A 344 14.50 31.24 0.56
C PHE A 344 15.17 30.71 -0.71
N ILE A 345 15.37 29.37 -0.84
CA ILE A 345 15.95 28.77 -2.05
C ILE A 345 15.08 29.07 -3.27
N VAL A 346 13.77 28.90 -3.18
CA VAL A 346 12.82 29.20 -4.28
C VAL A 346 12.90 30.68 -4.64
N MET A 347 12.81 31.58 -3.68
CA MET A 347 12.86 33.03 -3.92
C MET A 347 14.19 33.49 -4.54
N ILE A 348 15.30 32.87 -4.16
CA ILE A 348 16.62 33.18 -4.77
C ILE A 348 16.68 32.65 -6.21
N GLN A 349 16.18 31.44 -6.48
CA GLN A 349 16.14 30.89 -7.82
C GLN A 349 15.34 31.77 -8.79
N GLU A 350 14.17 32.27 -8.38
CA GLU A 350 13.35 33.19 -9.16
C GLU A 350 14.07 34.53 -9.42
N LYS A 351 14.88 35.01 -8.46
CA LYS A 351 15.66 36.22 -8.63
C LYS A 351 16.87 36.04 -9.56
N LEU A 352 17.45 34.86 -9.57
CA LEU A 352 18.57 34.53 -10.47
C LEU A 352 18.10 34.33 -11.93
N ASN A 353 16.93 33.75 -12.11
CA ASN A 353 16.31 33.54 -13.41
C ASN A 353 14.77 33.56 -13.25
N MET A 354 14.13 34.61 -13.77
CA MET A 354 12.68 34.79 -13.67
C MET A 354 11.88 33.76 -14.46
N ASP A 355 12.46 33.17 -15.47
CA ASP A 355 11.84 32.14 -16.31
C ASP A 355 12.18 30.74 -15.84
N SER A 356 12.77 30.61 -14.65
CA SER A 356 13.20 29.33 -14.08
C SER A 356 12.03 28.42 -13.76
N MET A 357 12.07 27.21 -14.29
CA MET A 357 11.11 26.16 -13.92
C MET A 357 11.52 25.53 -12.60
N ILE A 358 10.61 25.51 -11.63
CA ILE A 358 10.85 24.98 -10.29
C ILE A 358 9.83 23.89 -9.98
N LEU A 359 10.31 22.70 -9.66
CA LEU A 359 9.50 21.60 -9.16
C LEU A 359 9.66 21.42 -7.66
N LEU A 360 8.58 21.58 -6.92
CA LEU A 360 8.50 21.17 -5.53
C LEU A 360 7.73 19.84 -5.45
N ALA A 361 8.32 18.80 -4.85
CA ALA A 361 7.64 17.53 -4.73
C ALA A 361 7.86 16.87 -3.35
N ALA A 362 6.87 16.06 -2.94
CA ALA A 362 6.91 15.30 -1.70
C ALA A 362 6.27 13.91 -1.88
N PRO A 363 6.60 12.91 -1.05
CA PRO A 363 6.06 11.56 -1.20
C PRO A 363 4.56 11.42 -0.89
N THR A 364 3.98 12.37 -0.15
CA THR A 364 2.57 12.33 0.27
C THR A 364 1.85 13.63 -0.04
N GLY A 365 0.52 13.56 -0.24
CA GLY A 365 -0.33 14.72 -0.47
C GLY A 365 -0.23 15.76 0.65
N ARG A 366 -0.13 15.31 1.91
CA ARG A 366 0.03 16.21 3.07
C ARG A 366 1.36 16.93 3.12
N ALA A 367 2.46 16.24 2.81
CA ALA A 367 3.77 16.88 2.75
C ALA A 367 3.80 17.92 1.61
N ARG A 368 3.22 17.57 0.44
CA ARG A 368 3.00 18.48 -0.68
C ARG A 368 2.25 19.75 -0.24
N GLN A 369 1.12 19.55 0.46
CA GLN A 369 0.29 20.66 0.94
C GLN A 369 1.09 21.61 1.84
N ARG A 370 1.87 21.06 2.77
CA ARG A 370 2.72 21.85 3.67
C ARG A 370 3.83 22.60 2.94
N MET A 371 4.39 22.02 1.89
CA MET A 371 5.35 22.73 1.04
C MET A 371 4.69 23.95 0.38
N TYR A 372 3.49 23.78 -0.17
CA TYR A 372 2.74 24.88 -0.76
C TYR A 372 2.42 25.99 0.28
N GLU A 373 1.86 25.62 1.44
CA GLU A 373 1.53 26.58 2.51
C GLU A 373 2.75 27.38 2.98
N ALA A 374 3.91 26.76 2.99
CA ALA A 374 5.13 27.36 3.51
C ALA A 374 5.91 28.16 2.48
N THR A 375 5.90 27.76 1.22
CA THR A 375 6.65 28.43 0.15
C THR A 375 5.79 29.40 -0.65
N GLY A 376 4.46 29.20 -0.68
CA GLY A 376 3.55 29.85 -1.62
C GLY A 376 3.68 29.33 -3.06
N TYR A 377 4.50 28.30 -3.31
CA TYR A 377 4.82 27.79 -4.65
C TYR A 377 4.11 26.45 -4.91
N PRO A 378 3.57 26.21 -6.11
CA PRO A 378 2.90 24.96 -6.43
C PRO A 378 3.77 23.73 -6.15
N ALA A 379 3.21 22.75 -5.48
CA ALA A 379 3.91 21.51 -5.15
C ALA A 379 3.10 20.29 -5.61
N LEU A 380 3.77 19.20 -5.97
CA LEU A 380 3.18 17.96 -6.44
C LEU A 380 3.54 16.78 -5.52
N THR A 381 2.83 15.66 -5.64
CA THR A 381 3.37 14.40 -5.12
C THR A 381 4.41 13.86 -6.10
N ILE A 382 5.46 13.17 -5.59
CA ILE A 382 6.49 12.57 -6.46
C ILE A 382 5.83 11.67 -7.51
N HIS A 383 4.82 10.87 -7.13
CA HIS A 383 4.11 10.02 -8.08
C HIS A 383 3.46 10.83 -9.21
N LYS A 384 2.80 11.93 -8.88
CA LYS A 384 2.15 12.79 -9.88
C LYS A 384 3.17 13.51 -10.76
N SER A 385 4.31 13.96 -10.20
CA SER A 385 5.34 14.66 -10.97
C SER A 385 6.02 13.79 -12.04
N ILE A 386 6.05 12.47 -11.82
CA ILE A 386 6.67 11.52 -12.76
C ILE A 386 5.65 10.68 -13.55
N GLY A 387 4.35 11.03 -13.49
CA GLY A 387 3.29 10.36 -14.25
C GLY A 387 2.86 9.00 -13.72
N LEU A 388 3.20 8.63 -12.47
CA LEU A 388 2.74 7.38 -11.85
C LEU A 388 1.33 7.56 -11.26
N THR A 389 0.30 7.32 -12.04
CA THR A 389 -1.12 7.54 -11.68
C THR A 389 -1.85 6.28 -11.22
N GLY A 390 -1.17 5.32 -10.64
CA GLY A 390 -1.78 4.24 -9.82
C GLY A 390 -2.55 3.12 -10.52
N THR A 391 -2.95 3.26 -11.77
CA THR A 391 -3.71 2.24 -12.54
C THR A 391 -2.99 1.75 -13.79
N GLU A 392 -1.89 2.38 -14.16
CA GLU A 392 -1.19 2.12 -15.40
C GLU A 392 0.09 1.33 -15.13
N GLY A 393 0.35 0.29 -15.94
CA GLY A 393 1.51 -0.58 -15.82
C GLY A 393 2.84 0.10 -16.21
N GLU A 394 3.95 -0.64 -16.15
CA GLU A 394 5.30 -0.17 -16.50
C GLU A 394 5.40 0.50 -17.89
N GLU A 395 4.53 0.14 -18.83
CA GLU A 395 4.51 0.71 -20.20
C GLU A 395 4.03 2.17 -20.19
N ALA A 396 3.01 2.52 -19.41
CA ALA A 396 2.52 3.89 -19.28
C ALA A 396 3.54 4.78 -18.55
N TRP A 397 4.28 4.23 -17.59
CA TRP A 397 5.36 4.95 -16.94
C TRP A 397 6.51 5.28 -17.89
N ASN A 398 6.85 4.39 -18.82
CA ASN A 398 7.90 4.64 -19.84
C ASN A 398 7.54 5.79 -20.80
N ALA A 399 6.25 6.03 -21.02
CA ALA A 399 5.74 7.11 -21.87
C ALA A 399 5.69 8.49 -21.17
N GLY A 400 5.89 8.55 -19.81
CA GLY A 400 5.84 9.80 -19.06
C GLY A 400 6.95 10.80 -19.45
N GLU A 401 6.62 12.09 -19.41
CA GLU A 401 7.52 13.17 -19.79
C GLU A 401 8.74 13.27 -18.85
N MET A 402 9.86 13.77 -19.40
CA MET A 402 11.04 14.12 -18.60
C MET A 402 10.77 15.39 -17.80
N LEU A 403 11.40 15.51 -16.65
CA LEU A 403 11.41 16.73 -15.84
C LEU A 403 12.49 17.68 -16.37
N PHE A 404 12.07 18.83 -16.85
CA PHE A 404 12.94 19.86 -17.43
C PHE A 404 13.21 21.01 -16.47
N ASP A 405 12.78 20.89 -15.22
CA ASP A 405 12.88 21.92 -14.21
C ASP A 405 14.34 22.26 -13.88
N ASP A 406 14.66 23.56 -13.74
CA ASP A 406 15.99 24.06 -13.40
C ASP A 406 16.35 23.77 -11.93
N LEU A 407 15.32 23.80 -11.05
CA LEU A 407 15.44 23.48 -9.64
C LEU A 407 14.38 22.47 -9.24
N ILE A 408 14.81 21.34 -8.68
CA ILE A 408 13.95 20.27 -8.18
C ILE A 408 14.19 20.11 -6.69
N ILE A 409 13.16 20.30 -5.87
CA ILE A 409 13.24 20.13 -4.41
C ILE A 409 12.32 18.99 -4.01
N ILE A 410 12.88 17.99 -3.35
CA ILE A 410 12.15 16.83 -2.83
C ILE A 410 12.17 16.88 -1.30
N ASP A 411 11.01 17.11 -0.68
CA ASP A 411 10.89 17.10 0.79
C ASP A 411 10.41 15.75 1.33
N GLU A 412 10.56 15.54 2.64
CA GLU A 412 10.25 14.28 3.35
C GLU A 412 10.92 13.05 2.72
N CYS A 413 12.17 13.20 2.25
CA CYS A 413 12.93 12.13 1.57
C CYS A 413 13.12 10.87 2.43
N SER A 414 12.96 10.92 3.75
CA SER A 414 13.00 9.75 4.63
C SER A 414 11.92 8.71 4.29
N MET A 415 10.83 9.12 3.63
CA MET A 415 9.73 8.25 3.22
C MET A 415 9.90 7.64 1.82
N VAL A 416 10.92 8.06 1.06
CA VAL A 416 11.14 7.63 -0.32
C VAL A 416 11.90 6.30 -0.33
N ASP A 417 11.32 5.27 -0.92
CA ASP A 417 11.95 3.97 -1.12
C ASP A 417 12.83 3.92 -2.38
N MET A 418 13.55 2.81 -2.57
CA MET A 418 14.49 2.65 -3.68
C MET A 418 13.82 2.72 -5.05
N HIS A 419 12.63 2.13 -5.21
CA HIS A 419 11.95 2.12 -6.50
C HIS A 419 11.43 3.50 -6.89
N LEU A 420 10.75 4.17 -5.96
CA LEU A 420 10.26 5.53 -6.18
C LEU A 420 11.42 6.50 -6.44
N PHE A 421 12.51 6.35 -5.70
CA PHE A 421 13.72 7.15 -5.89
C PHE A 421 14.35 6.95 -7.26
N THR A 422 14.50 5.70 -7.67
CA THR A 422 15.04 5.37 -9.00
C THR A 422 14.17 5.92 -10.12
N ASN A 423 12.86 5.73 -10.01
CA ASN A 423 11.90 6.22 -10.98
C ASN A 423 11.95 7.75 -11.10
N LEU A 424 12.06 8.45 -9.98
CA LEU A 424 12.24 9.91 -9.98
C LEU A 424 13.54 10.31 -10.70
N LEU A 425 14.68 9.73 -10.31
CA LEU A 425 15.95 10.07 -10.91
C LEU A 425 16.00 9.84 -12.41
N MET A 426 15.38 8.75 -12.90
CA MET A 426 15.35 8.42 -14.32
C MET A 426 14.55 9.44 -15.16
N LYS A 427 13.69 10.26 -14.54
CA LYS A 427 12.93 11.32 -15.20
C LYS A 427 13.62 12.68 -15.15
N ILE A 428 14.64 12.87 -14.31
CA ILE A 428 15.33 14.15 -14.17
C ILE A 428 16.33 14.34 -15.31
N LYS A 429 16.23 15.47 -15.99
CA LYS A 429 17.16 15.90 -17.04
C LYS A 429 18.50 16.33 -16.44
N ALA A 430 19.59 16.07 -17.15
CA ALA A 430 20.89 16.62 -16.80
C ALA A 430 20.89 18.16 -16.92
N GLY A 431 21.46 18.85 -15.92
CA GLY A 431 21.42 20.31 -15.80
C GLY A 431 20.42 20.84 -14.80
N SER A 432 19.52 20.01 -14.27
CA SER A 432 18.67 20.36 -13.13
C SER A 432 19.46 20.37 -11.82
N ARG A 433 19.19 21.37 -10.98
CA ARG A 433 19.71 21.43 -9.59
C ARG A 433 18.76 20.69 -8.68
N ILE A 434 19.28 19.74 -7.88
CA ILE A 434 18.46 18.84 -7.08
C ILE A 434 18.74 19.04 -5.59
N VAL A 435 17.69 19.17 -4.78
CA VAL A 435 17.78 19.32 -3.34
C VAL A 435 16.92 18.25 -2.67
N PHE A 436 17.56 17.33 -1.96
CA PHE A 436 16.88 16.33 -1.13
C PHE A 436 16.77 16.83 0.31
N VAL A 437 15.55 16.90 0.82
CA VAL A 437 15.25 17.43 2.14
C VAL A 437 14.56 16.37 3.00
N GLY A 438 14.88 16.29 4.28
CA GLY A 438 14.23 15.34 5.18
C GLY A 438 14.82 15.32 6.58
N ASP A 439 14.35 14.37 7.37
CA ASP A 439 14.88 14.07 8.69
C ASP A 439 15.40 12.62 8.72
N LYS A 440 16.71 12.45 8.83
CA LYS A 440 17.39 11.14 8.82
C LYS A 440 17.02 10.24 10.01
N ASP A 441 16.41 10.80 11.04
CA ASP A 441 16.09 10.15 12.31
C ASP A 441 14.61 9.75 12.43
N GLN A 442 13.76 10.17 11.49
CA GLN A 442 12.37 9.73 11.38
C GLN A 442 12.26 8.28 10.90
N LEU A 443 11.02 7.78 10.79
CA LEU A 443 10.73 6.46 10.23
C LEU A 443 11.21 6.38 8.78
N GLU A 444 11.81 5.25 8.46
CA GLU A 444 12.21 4.93 7.10
C GLU A 444 10.98 4.69 6.20
N SER A 445 11.22 4.64 4.88
CA SER A 445 10.21 4.28 3.88
C SER A 445 9.51 2.95 4.21
N VAL A 446 8.27 2.79 3.78
CA VAL A 446 7.56 1.50 3.88
C VAL A 446 8.16 0.48 2.91
N GLY A 447 8.51 0.93 1.69
CA GLY A 447 9.18 0.11 0.68
C GLY A 447 10.66 -0.14 0.97
N PRO A 448 11.35 -0.92 0.11
CA PRO A 448 12.70 -1.39 0.34
C PRO A 448 13.75 -0.28 0.15
N GLY A 449 14.87 -0.45 0.85
CA GLY A 449 15.98 0.51 0.88
C GLY A 449 15.89 1.52 2.03
N ASN A 450 16.93 2.29 2.22
CA ASN A 450 17.02 3.40 3.17
C ASN A 450 17.73 4.59 2.52
N VAL A 451 17.10 5.05 1.43
CA VAL A 451 17.72 5.95 0.45
C VAL A 451 18.31 7.19 1.10
N PHE A 452 17.51 7.98 1.82
CA PHE A 452 17.96 9.26 2.36
C PHE A 452 19.12 9.12 3.33
N LYS A 453 19.07 8.12 4.19
CA LYS A 453 20.16 7.83 5.13
C LYS A 453 21.44 7.35 4.42
N GLU A 454 21.30 6.47 3.43
CA GLU A 454 22.41 5.95 2.63
C GLU A 454 23.09 7.05 1.79
N LEU A 455 22.30 8.00 1.25
CA LEU A 455 22.85 9.17 0.58
C LEU A 455 23.71 10.01 1.53
N ILE A 456 23.23 10.28 2.74
CA ILE A 456 24.01 11.03 3.77
C ILE A 456 25.26 10.24 4.20
N GLU A 457 25.14 8.93 4.46
CA GLU A 457 26.24 8.06 4.87
C GLU A 457 27.29 7.84 3.76
N SER A 458 26.91 8.06 2.51
CA SER A 458 27.84 7.98 1.37
C SER A 458 28.94 9.05 1.43
N LYS A 459 28.61 10.24 1.97
CA LYS A 459 29.51 11.41 2.06
C LYS A 459 30.03 11.92 0.69
N VAL A 460 29.42 11.50 -0.42
CA VAL A 460 29.80 11.94 -1.77
C VAL A 460 28.95 13.09 -2.29
N ILE A 461 27.80 13.30 -1.67
CA ILE A 461 26.90 14.43 -1.94
C ILE A 461 27.04 15.43 -0.79
N PRO A 462 27.14 16.75 -1.05
CA PRO A 462 27.18 17.77 0.00
C PRO A 462 25.92 17.73 0.90
N VAL A 463 26.14 17.79 2.21
CA VAL A 463 25.10 17.67 3.24
C VAL A 463 25.17 18.83 4.22
N THR A 464 24.06 19.53 4.43
CA THR A 464 23.89 20.45 5.55
C THR A 464 23.01 19.82 6.61
N VAL A 465 23.52 19.79 7.85
CA VAL A 465 22.79 19.28 9.02
C VAL A 465 22.31 20.46 9.86
N LEU A 466 21.01 20.70 9.90
CA LEU A 466 20.37 21.72 10.70
C LEU A 466 20.16 21.20 12.13
N ASP A 467 20.90 21.67 13.08
CA ASP A 467 20.89 21.24 14.47
C ASP A 467 20.24 22.23 15.44
N GLN A 468 20.01 23.46 15.01
CA GLN A 468 19.26 24.45 15.78
C GLN A 468 17.76 24.29 15.56
N CYS A 469 16.99 24.48 16.62
CA CYS A 469 15.53 24.44 16.55
C CYS A 469 14.95 25.80 16.88
N PHE A 470 14.05 26.27 16.03
CA PHE A 470 13.38 27.57 16.11
C PHE A 470 11.93 27.46 16.57
N ARG A 471 11.46 26.24 16.91
CA ARG A 471 10.08 26.02 17.35
C ARG A 471 9.93 26.50 18.79
N GLN A 472 9.43 27.75 18.96
CA GLN A 472 9.27 28.40 20.27
C GLN A 472 8.08 27.88 21.09
N GLU A 473 7.07 27.22 20.46
CA GLU A 473 5.81 26.93 21.12
C GLU A 473 5.90 25.89 22.25
N ASN A 474 6.86 24.96 22.23
CA ASN A 474 7.03 23.97 23.31
C ASN A 474 8.44 23.35 23.35
N PRO A 475 9.33 23.90 24.15
CA PRO A 475 10.69 23.40 24.30
C PRO A 475 10.75 21.97 24.89
N THR A 476 9.84 21.60 25.79
CA THR A 476 9.80 20.29 26.44
C THR A 476 9.55 19.15 25.45
N ILE A 477 8.62 19.32 24.50
CA ILE A 477 8.37 18.28 23.47
C ILE A 477 9.62 18.04 22.65
N LEU A 478 10.29 19.10 22.25
CA LEU A 478 11.51 19.03 21.45
C LEU A 478 12.67 18.41 22.23
N GLU A 479 12.91 18.88 23.44
CA GLU A 479 13.97 18.36 24.32
C GLU A 479 13.80 16.86 24.55
N ASN A 480 12.55 16.44 24.84
CA ASN A 480 12.24 15.02 24.99
C ASN A 480 12.41 14.25 23.69
N ALA A 481 12.02 14.79 22.53
CA ALA A 481 12.24 14.15 21.24
C ALA A 481 13.73 13.93 20.96
N ILE A 482 14.59 14.94 21.24
CA ILE A 482 16.05 14.82 21.11
C ILE A 482 16.60 13.77 22.09
N LYS A 483 16.18 13.79 23.37
CA LYS A 483 16.56 12.79 24.36
C LYS A 483 16.19 11.39 23.93
N ILE A 484 14.97 11.18 23.46
CA ILE A 484 14.48 9.90 22.94
C ILE A 484 15.32 9.47 21.75
N ASN A 485 15.58 10.35 20.79
CA ASN A 485 16.41 10.05 19.63
C ASN A 485 17.83 9.63 19.99
N CYS A 486 18.41 10.23 21.04
CA CYS A 486 19.69 9.86 21.61
C CYS A 486 19.65 8.63 22.53
N GLY A 487 18.48 8.02 22.77
CA GLY A 487 18.32 6.85 23.66
C GLY A 487 18.33 7.20 25.15
N LYS A 488 18.23 8.48 25.50
CA LYS A 488 18.19 8.95 26.89
C LYS A 488 16.77 8.81 27.45
N GLN A 489 16.66 8.37 28.70
CA GLN A 489 15.37 8.11 29.38
C GLN A 489 14.98 9.19 30.38
N SER A 490 15.86 10.15 30.66
CA SER A 490 15.63 11.27 31.56
C SER A 490 14.73 12.32 30.87
N LEU A 491 13.42 12.00 30.79
CA LEU A 491 12.45 12.88 30.13
C LEU A 491 11.85 13.85 31.14
N VAL A 492 11.47 15.03 30.65
CA VAL A 492 10.75 16.06 31.41
C VAL A 492 9.26 15.88 31.15
N TYR A 493 8.47 15.93 32.21
CA TYR A 493 7.01 15.85 32.12
C TYR A 493 6.38 17.14 32.64
N ASP A 494 5.49 17.72 31.81
CA ASP A 494 4.75 18.94 32.10
C ASP A 494 3.37 18.89 31.40
N ASP A 495 2.68 20.05 31.33
CA ASP A 495 1.39 20.14 30.65
C ASP A 495 1.46 19.86 29.14
N SER A 496 2.63 20.07 28.52
CA SER A 496 2.86 19.82 27.11
C SER A 496 3.31 18.40 26.79
N PHE A 497 3.89 17.69 27.77
CA PHE A 497 4.39 16.34 27.60
C PHE A 497 4.05 15.48 28.82
N SER A 498 3.00 14.67 28.72
CA SER A 498 2.45 13.92 29.83
C SER A 498 2.38 12.42 29.57
N PHE A 499 2.36 11.63 30.66
CA PHE A 499 2.25 10.18 30.63
C PHE A 499 1.09 9.70 31.50
N VAL A 500 0.14 8.96 30.91
CA VAL A 500 -0.99 8.35 31.59
C VAL A 500 -0.78 6.84 31.64
N ALA A 501 -0.60 6.28 32.84
CA ALA A 501 -0.40 4.85 33.00
C ALA A 501 -1.65 4.05 32.60
N ALA A 502 -1.46 2.91 31.96
CA ALA A 502 -2.52 1.94 31.64
C ALA A 502 -1.99 0.52 31.81
N HIS A 503 -2.85 -0.38 32.34
CA HIS A 503 -2.47 -1.74 32.68
C HIS A 503 -2.45 -2.68 31.46
N ASP A 504 -3.43 -2.54 30.57
CA ASP A 504 -3.61 -3.36 29.38
C ASP A 504 -4.12 -2.49 28.19
N ASP A 505 -4.43 -3.14 27.08
CA ASP A 505 -4.88 -2.45 25.86
C ASP A 505 -6.34 -1.97 25.98
N GLU A 506 -7.18 -2.61 26.82
CA GLU A 506 -8.55 -2.18 27.06
C GLU A 506 -8.61 -0.94 27.96
N ASP A 507 -7.84 -0.92 29.05
CA ASP A 507 -7.70 0.26 29.93
C ASP A 507 -7.09 1.44 29.17
N ALA A 508 -6.07 1.17 28.36
CA ALA A 508 -5.47 2.18 27.51
C ALA A 508 -6.48 2.76 26.51
N ALA A 509 -7.29 1.91 25.87
CA ALA A 509 -8.32 2.38 24.93
C ALA A 509 -9.38 3.26 25.63
N LYS A 510 -9.84 2.89 26.83
CA LYS A 510 -10.78 3.70 27.64
C LYS A 510 -10.18 5.07 27.98
N LYS A 511 -8.91 5.09 28.42
CA LYS A 511 -8.19 6.32 28.75
C LYS A 511 -7.96 7.21 27.52
N ILE A 512 -7.55 6.62 26.39
CA ILE A 512 -7.39 7.35 25.13
C ILE A 512 -8.70 8.02 24.70
N MET A 513 -9.83 7.30 24.78
CA MET A 513 -11.14 7.88 24.45
C MET A 513 -11.52 9.04 25.34
N LYS A 514 -11.26 8.92 26.68
CA LYS A 514 -11.53 10.01 27.63
C LYS A 514 -10.63 11.23 27.36
N LEU A 515 -9.34 11.00 27.12
CA LEU A 515 -8.37 12.05 26.81
C LEU A 515 -8.69 12.72 25.49
N PHE A 516 -9.08 11.97 24.47
CA PHE A 516 -9.52 12.52 23.18
C PHE A 516 -10.72 13.45 23.36
N ASP A 517 -11.74 13.04 24.10
CA ASP A 517 -12.94 13.85 24.38
C ASP A 517 -12.59 15.15 25.13
N VAL A 518 -11.73 15.05 26.15
CA VAL A 518 -11.28 16.22 26.93
C VAL A 518 -10.51 17.21 26.06
N GLU A 519 -9.52 16.73 25.32
CA GLU A 519 -8.69 17.60 24.47
C GLU A 519 -9.50 18.13 23.26
N TRP A 520 -10.39 17.34 22.68
CA TRP A 520 -11.29 17.79 21.62
C TRP A 520 -12.19 18.96 22.08
N LYS A 521 -12.75 18.87 23.28
CA LYS A 521 -13.53 19.97 23.89
C LYS A 521 -12.68 21.20 24.14
N ARG A 522 -11.44 21.03 24.67
CA ARG A 522 -10.48 22.13 24.88
C ARG A 522 -10.07 22.84 23.60
N GLN A 523 -10.01 22.10 22.48
CA GLN A 523 -9.69 22.64 21.15
C GLN A 523 -10.94 23.15 20.39
N GLY A 524 -11.99 23.56 21.08
CA GLY A 524 -13.22 24.09 20.47
C GLY A 524 -13.98 23.09 19.61
N ARG A 525 -13.91 21.80 19.95
CA ARG A 525 -14.51 20.68 19.19
C ARG A 525 -13.96 20.52 17.76
N ASN A 526 -12.76 21.01 17.51
CA ASN A 526 -12.09 20.80 16.23
C ASN A 526 -11.47 19.38 16.18
N VAL A 527 -12.05 18.50 15.39
CA VAL A 527 -11.57 17.10 15.22
C VAL A 527 -10.18 17.01 14.57
N ASN A 528 -9.75 18.06 13.88
CA ASN A 528 -8.43 18.11 13.25
C ASN A 528 -7.33 18.52 14.23
N ALA A 529 -7.69 19.09 15.39
CA ALA A 529 -6.72 19.51 16.39
C ALA A 529 -6.19 18.36 17.27
N VAL A 530 -6.91 17.24 17.35
CA VAL A 530 -6.51 16.07 18.14
C VAL A 530 -6.33 14.84 17.25
N GLN A 531 -5.20 14.16 17.39
CA GLN A 531 -4.88 12.96 16.62
C GLN A 531 -4.34 11.85 17.51
N VAL A 532 -4.88 10.64 17.35
CA VAL A 532 -4.25 9.46 17.94
C VAL A 532 -3.28 8.86 16.90
N LEU A 533 -2.02 8.69 17.31
CA LEU A 533 -0.98 8.05 16.50
C LEU A 533 -0.61 6.70 17.13
N THR A 534 -1.02 5.60 16.52
CA THR A 534 -0.78 4.24 17.04
C THR A 534 0.25 3.48 16.19
N PRO A 535 1.00 2.53 16.78
CA PRO A 535 1.90 1.66 16.02
C PRO A 535 1.20 0.70 15.06
N LEU A 536 -0.06 0.30 15.39
CA LEU A 536 -0.75 -0.82 14.74
C LEU A 536 -2.05 -0.35 14.05
N ARG A 537 -2.34 -0.97 12.91
CA ARG A 537 -3.61 -0.78 12.20
C ARG A 537 -4.73 -1.65 12.80
N GLU A 538 -4.40 -2.89 13.17
CA GLU A 538 -5.32 -3.94 13.64
C GLU A 538 -4.71 -4.70 14.82
N ASP A 539 -5.34 -5.74 15.29
CA ASP A 539 -4.89 -6.75 16.28
C ASP A 539 -4.95 -6.36 17.75
N THR A 540 -5.21 -5.10 18.11
CA THR A 540 -5.33 -4.67 19.52
C THR A 540 -6.50 -3.70 19.72
N LYS A 541 -6.92 -3.49 20.98
CA LYS A 541 -7.98 -2.52 21.31
C LYS A 541 -7.55 -1.05 21.10
N VAL A 542 -6.23 -0.81 21.02
CA VAL A 542 -5.62 0.51 20.73
C VAL A 542 -5.10 0.63 19.31
N SER A 543 -5.44 -0.29 18.43
CA SER A 543 -5.17 -0.19 16.99
C SER A 543 -6.00 0.91 16.34
N ALA A 544 -5.54 1.43 15.20
CA ALA A 544 -6.23 2.51 14.49
C ALA A 544 -7.68 2.16 14.16
N ASN A 545 -7.95 0.96 13.66
CA ASN A 545 -9.30 0.51 13.31
C ASN A 545 -10.21 0.42 14.55
N ALA A 546 -9.71 -0.14 15.65
CA ALA A 546 -10.50 -0.29 16.89
C ALA A 546 -10.82 1.06 17.55
N LEU A 547 -9.84 1.96 17.60
CA LEU A 547 -10.03 3.30 18.18
C LEU A 547 -10.94 4.18 17.32
N ASN A 548 -10.83 4.11 16.00
CA ASN A 548 -11.68 4.88 15.10
C ASN A 548 -13.18 4.61 15.32
N LEU A 549 -13.56 3.34 15.48
CA LEU A 549 -14.96 2.99 15.76
C LEU A 549 -15.44 3.60 17.07
N LYS A 550 -14.65 3.43 18.15
CA LYS A 550 -15.00 3.91 19.48
C LYS A 550 -15.04 5.45 19.57
N ILE A 551 -14.03 6.13 18.99
CA ILE A 551 -13.94 7.60 19.01
C ILE A 551 -15.07 8.20 18.19
N LYS A 552 -15.34 7.67 16.99
CA LYS A 552 -16.43 8.12 16.13
C LYS A 552 -17.77 8.09 16.87
N ASP A 553 -18.12 6.97 17.48
CA ASP A 553 -19.41 6.82 18.17
C ASP A 553 -19.56 7.76 19.37
N LYS A 554 -18.44 8.19 19.96
CA LYS A 554 -18.44 9.17 21.06
C LYS A 554 -18.52 10.61 20.55
N ILE A 555 -17.79 10.95 19.48
CA ILE A 555 -17.67 12.32 18.97
C ILE A 555 -18.84 12.68 18.05
N ASN A 556 -19.29 11.73 17.26
CA ASN A 556 -20.41 11.86 16.31
C ASN A 556 -21.41 10.70 16.47
N PRO A 557 -22.09 10.63 17.65
CA PRO A 557 -23.09 9.59 17.90
C PRO A 557 -24.28 9.70 16.93
N TYR A 558 -24.93 8.56 16.67
CA TYR A 558 -26.13 8.56 15.85
C TYR A 558 -27.25 9.41 16.49
N GLN A 559 -27.82 10.29 15.70
CA GLN A 559 -28.98 11.07 16.07
C GLN A 559 -30.19 10.61 15.23
N ARG A 560 -31.38 10.56 15.84
CA ARG A 560 -32.61 10.13 15.15
C ARG A 560 -32.87 11.03 13.94
N GLY A 561 -32.97 10.41 12.76
CA GLY A 561 -33.15 11.14 11.48
C GLY A 561 -31.85 11.56 10.78
N GLN A 562 -30.70 11.32 11.39
CA GLN A 562 -29.41 11.60 10.76
C GLN A 562 -29.17 10.64 9.58
N GLN A 563 -28.74 11.21 8.46
CA GLN A 563 -28.39 10.43 7.27
C GLN A 563 -27.07 9.69 7.49
N GLU A 564 -27.09 8.40 7.20
CA GLU A 564 -25.92 7.52 7.21
C GLU A 564 -25.77 6.82 5.86
N ILE A 565 -24.51 6.55 5.51
CA ILE A 565 -24.17 5.75 4.35
C ILE A 565 -23.19 4.65 4.73
N LYS A 566 -23.35 3.46 4.15
CA LYS A 566 -22.54 2.28 4.47
C LYS A 566 -21.63 1.90 3.30
N SER A 567 -20.38 1.53 3.62
CA SER A 567 -19.47 0.86 2.70
C SER A 567 -18.79 -0.31 3.41
N GLY A 568 -19.17 -1.53 3.05
CA GLY A 568 -18.81 -2.73 3.80
C GLY A 568 -19.29 -2.65 5.26
N ASN A 569 -18.37 -2.84 6.20
CA ASN A 569 -18.68 -2.79 7.65
C ASN A 569 -18.56 -1.38 8.25
N LYS A 570 -18.30 -0.34 7.44
CA LYS A 570 -18.11 1.04 7.90
C LYS A 570 -19.39 1.85 7.67
N ILE A 571 -19.72 2.68 8.65
CA ILE A 571 -20.84 3.62 8.61
C ILE A 571 -20.27 5.02 8.69
N PHE A 572 -20.63 5.88 7.73
CA PHE A 572 -20.19 7.27 7.68
C PHE A 572 -21.36 8.20 7.92
N ARG A 573 -21.08 9.30 8.63
CA ARG A 573 -22.02 10.38 8.98
C ARG A 573 -21.44 11.72 8.59
N ILE A 574 -22.28 12.73 8.43
CA ILE A 574 -21.83 14.12 8.22
C ILE A 574 -20.91 14.51 9.37
N GLN A 575 -19.83 15.24 9.07
CA GLN A 575 -18.73 15.65 9.97
C GLN A 575 -17.77 14.53 10.40
N ASP A 576 -17.93 13.27 9.94
CA ASP A 576 -16.92 12.26 10.20
C ASP A 576 -15.57 12.63 9.58
N LYS A 577 -14.51 12.48 10.36
CA LYS A 577 -13.12 12.64 9.90
C LYS A 577 -12.68 11.37 9.19
N VAL A 578 -12.25 11.50 7.96
CA VAL A 578 -11.92 10.37 7.07
C VAL A 578 -10.56 10.56 6.40
N MET A 579 -9.99 9.46 5.91
CA MET A 579 -8.71 9.45 5.18
C MET A 579 -8.83 8.58 3.95
N GLN A 580 -8.34 9.07 2.82
CA GLN A 580 -8.17 8.31 1.58
C GLN A 580 -7.05 7.28 1.73
N THR A 581 -7.23 6.07 1.19
CA THR A 581 -6.27 4.97 1.33
C THR A 581 -5.57 4.58 0.03
N LYS A 582 -6.03 5.10 -1.11
CA LYS A 582 -5.39 4.96 -2.43
C LYS A 582 -5.43 6.32 -3.14
N ASN A 583 -4.56 6.50 -4.12
CA ASN A 583 -4.65 7.66 -4.99
C ASN A 583 -5.89 7.51 -5.90
N GLU A 584 -6.70 8.56 -5.98
CA GLU A 584 -7.87 8.66 -6.87
C GLU A 584 -7.99 10.12 -7.30
N ASP A 585 -7.98 10.38 -8.59
CA ASP A 585 -8.03 11.71 -9.19
C ASP A 585 -7.04 12.71 -8.52
N GLU A 586 -7.56 13.79 -7.93
CA GLU A 586 -6.77 14.79 -7.23
C GLU A 586 -6.49 14.45 -5.75
N ILE A 587 -7.08 13.39 -5.22
CA ILE A 587 -6.96 12.99 -3.81
C ILE A 587 -5.90 11.91 -3.67
N SER A 588 -4.90 12.22 -2.87
CA SER A 588 -3.77 11.32 -2.63
C SER A 588 -4.01 10.38 -1.45
N ASN A 589 -3.35 9.22 -1.48
CA ASN A 589 -3.30 8.31 -0.34
C ASN A 589 -2.74 9.03 0.91
N GLY A 590 -3.52 9.03 1.99
CA GLY A 590 -3.20 9.71 3.23
C GLY A 590 -3.86 11.08 3.40
N ASP A 591 -4.51 11.63 2.35
CA ASP A 591 -5.27 12.88 2.49
C ASP A 591 -6.42 12.68 3.48
N ILE A 592 -6.57 13.64 4.41
CA ILE A 592 -7.65 13.65 5.39
C ILE A 592 -8.67 14.69 4.98
N GLY A 593 -9.93 14.29 5.06
CA GLY A 593 -11.08 15.14 4.82
C GLY A 593 -12.16 14.96 5.87
N SER A 594 -13.23 15.69 5.70
CA SER A 594 -14.45 15.56 6.49
C SER A 594 -15.67 15.33 5.60
N VAL A 595 -16.60 14.50 6.07
CA VAL A 595 -17.86 14.26 5.37
C VAL A 595 -18.70 15.53 5.43
N ARG A 596 -18.89 16.15 4.25
CA ARG A 596 -19.64 17.42 4.12
C ARG A 596 -21.13 17.20 3.92
N LYS A 597 -21.49 16.20 3.10
CA LYS A 597 -22.88 15.97 2.69
C LYS A 597 -23.15 14.50 2.43
N ILE A 598 -24.34 14.06 2.78
CA ILE A 598 -24.90 12.78 2.36
C ILE A 598 -26.23 13.07 1.68
N GLY A 599 -26.48 12.50 0.51
CA GLY A 599 -27.67 12.73 -0.28
C GLY A 599 -28.11 11.51 -1.09
N LYS A 600 -29.12 11.70 -1.94
CA LYS A 600 -29.59 10.70 -2.90
C LYS A 600 -29.69 11.31 -4.29
N VAL A 601 -29.26 10.56 -5.32
CA VAL A 601 -29.41 10.90 -6.73
C VAL A 601 -29.83 9.63 -7.45
N SER A 602 -30.92 9.70 -8.23
CA SER A 602 -31.46 8.55 -8.98
C SER A 602 -31.69 7.30 -8.12
N GLY A 603 -32.19 7.49 -6.88
CA GLY A 603 -32.45 6.40 -5.93
C GLY A 603 -31.25 5.86 -5.17
N LYS A 604 -30.02 6.14 -5.59
CA LYS A 604 -28.78 5.73 -4.90
C LYS A 604 -28.29 6.80 -3.95
N LYS A 605 -27.80 6.39 -2.78
CA LYS A 605 -27.13 7.31 -1.84
C LYS A 605 -25.73 7.68 -2.32
N TYR A 606 -25.31 8.90 -2.01
CA TYR A 606 -23.93 9.35 -2.19
C TYR A 606 -23.45 10.13 -0.98
N MET A 607 -22.15 10.26 -0.84
CA MET A 607 -21.46 11.03 0.18
C MET A 607 -20.43 11.95 -0.48
N GLU A 608 -20.38 13.20 -0.07
CA GLU A 608 -19.34 14.15 -0.47
C GLU A 608 -18.36 14.36 0.70
N VAL A 609 -17.09 14.21 0.40
CA VAL A 609 -15.97 14.44 1.34
C VAL A 609 -15.18 15.63 0.87
N ASP A 610 -14.99 16.58 1.76
CA ASP A 610 -14.16 17.76 1.55
C ASP A 610 -12.75 17.49 2.11
N PHE A 611 -11.76 17.47 1.24
CA PHE A 611 -10.34 17.29 1.56
C PHE A 611 -9.58 18.63 1.68
N GLY A 612 -10.30 19.75 1.69
CA GLY A 612 -9.74 21.10 1.71
C GLY A 612 -9.37 21.64 0.33
N GLU A 613 -9.16 22.94 0.25
CA GLU A 613 -8.77 23.68 -0.99
C GLU A 613 -9.74 23.49 -2.16
N GLY A 614 -11.02 23.33 -1.88
CA GLY A 614 -12.01 23.08 -2.93
C GLY A 614 -12.04 21.67 -3.49
N ARG A 615 -11.16 20.76 -3.00
CA ARG A 615 -11.11 19.36 -3.42
C ARG A 615 -12.22 18.56 -2.76
N VAL A 616 -13.33 18.40 -3.46
CA VAL A 616 -14.48 17.62 -2.99
C VAL A 616 -14.65 16.38 -3.85
N MET A 617 -14.65 15.21 -3.21
CA MET A 617 -14.84 13.93 -3.87
C MET A 617 -16.19 13.30 -3.51
N ARG A 618 -16.86 12.72 -4.49
CA ARG A 618 -18.15 12.05 -4.33
C ARG A 618 -17.97 10.53 -4.36
N TYR A 619 -18.52 9.86 -3.34
CA TYR A 619 -18.53 8.40 -3.18
C TYR A 619 -19.96 7.89 -3.32
N GLN A 620 -20.21 6.95 -4.23
CA GLN A 620 -21.56 6.40 -4.47
C GLN A 620 -21.78 5.09 -3.72
N GLU A 621 -23.03 4.84 -3.32
CA GLU A 621 -23.42 3.58 -2.67
C GLU A 621 -23.28 2.41 -3.66
N GLY A 622 -22.66 1.31 -3.21
CA GLY A 622 -22.40 0.12 -4.03
C GLY A 622 -21.04 0.08 -4.71
N GLU A 623 -20.28 1.18 -4.69
CA GLU A 623 -18.91 1.22 -5.18
C GLU A 623 -17.90 0.86 -4.07
N PRO A 624 -16.73 0.29 -4.40
CA PRO A 624 -15.69 0.05 -3.42
C PRO A 624 -15.03 1.37 -3.02
N TRP A 625 -15.12 1.76 -1.75
CA TRP A 625 -14.51 3.00 -1.27
C TRP A 625 -13.15 2.77 -0.66
N ASN A 626 -12.17 3.52 -1.14
CA ASN A 626 -10.84 3.60 -0.55
C ASN A 626 -10.79 4.62 0.61
N LEU A 627 -11.76 4.56 1.52
CA LEU A 627 -11.95 5.52 2.60
C LEU A 627 -12.01 4.83 3.97
N VAL A 628 -11.40 5.45 4.98
CA VAL A 628 -11.43 4.99 6.38
C VAL A 628 -11.64 6.17 7.33
N HIS A 629 -12.15 5.91 8.54
CA HIS A 629 -12.15 6.94 9.59
C HIS A 629 -10.72 7.28 10.02
N ALA A 630 -10.47 8.51 10.45
CA ALA A 630 -9.14 9.05 10.68
C ALA A 630 -8.94 9.76 12.02
N TYR A 631 -9.73 9.49 13.04
CA TYR A 631 -9.49 9.97 14.41
C TYR A 631 -8.23 9.33 15.02
N ALA A 632 -7.96 8.09 14.65
CA ALA A 632 -6.73 7.36 14.95
C ALA A 632 -6.11 6.87 13.64
N ILE A 633 -4.80 7.08 13.45
CA ILE A 633 -4.04 6.60 12.30
C ILE A 633 -2.74 5.97 12.76
N THR A 634 -2.07 5.20 11.89
CA THR A 634 -0.74 4.69 12.23
C THR A 634 0.30 5.80 12.20
N ALA A 635 1.37 5.66 13.01
CA ALA A 635 2.47 6.62 13.03
C ALA A 635 3.08 6.85 11.63
N HIS A 636 3.14 5.80 10.78
CA HIS A 636 3.57 5.91 9.37
C HIS A 636 2.66 6.83 8.55
N LYS A 637 1.33 6.69 8.71
CA LYS A 637 0.34 7.55 8.03
C LYS A 637 0.31 8.99 8.59
N GLY A 638 0.87 9.19 9.77
CA GLY A 638 1.04 10.51 10.38
C GLY A 638 2.27 11.27 9.92
N GLN A 639 3.19 10.64 9.17
CA GLN A 639 4.36 11.34 8.61
C GLN A 639 3.91 12.45 7.65
N GLY A 640 4.70 13.52 7.55
CA GLY A 640 4.34 14.71 6.77
C GLY A 640 3.18 15.53 7.35
N SER A 641 2.62 15.17 8.52
CA SER A 641 1.51 15.88 9.16
C SER A 641 1.92 16.46 10.51
N GLU A 642 1.22 17.49 10.98
CA GLU A 642 1.36 18.03 12.33
C GLU A 642 -0.01 18.31 12.95
N TYR A 643 -0.10 18.14 14.26
CA TYR A 643 -1.34 18.28 15.01
C TYR A 643 -1.10 19.09 16.29
N PRO A 644 -2.02 19.94 16.74
CA PRO A 644 -1.92 20.61 18.04
C PRO A 644 -1.72 19.62 19.19
N VAL A 645 -2.52 18.54 19.24
CA VAL A 645 -2.47 17.52 20.30
C VAL A 645 -2.30 16.13 19.69
N VAL A 646 -1.33 15.37 20.20
CA VAL A 646 -1.09 13.97 19.77
C VAL A 646 -1.19 13.05 20.98
N ILE A 647 -1.99 11.98 20.85
CA ILE A 647 -2.12 10.91 21.85
C ILE A 647 -1.48 9.65 21.29
N ILE A 648 -0.57 9.01 22.05
CA ILE A 648 0.23 7.88 21.58
C ILE A 648 0.13 6.71 22.55
N PRO A 649 -0.41 5.54 22.16
CA PRO A 649 -0.38 4.33 22.98
C PRO A 649 1.01 3.71 23.01
N VAL A 650 1.42 3.25 24.19
CA VAL A 650 2.69 2.55 24.45
C VAL A 650 2.45 1.37 25.37
N LEU A 651 2.37 0.15 24.84
CA LEU A 651 1.96 -1.04 25.60
C LEU A 651 2.95 -2.20 25.45
N SER A 652 3.07 -3.00 26.51
CA SER A 652 3.94 -4.18 26.54
C SER A 652 3.46 -5.30 25.61
N CYS A 653 2.17 -5.34 25.25
CA CYS A 653 1.62 -6.29 24.28
C CYS A 653 2.05 -6.00 22.84
N PHE A 654 2.62 -4.83 22.57
CA PHE A 654 3.18 -4.54 21.26
C PHE A 654 4.41 -5.38 20.99
N ARG A 655 4.48 -5.96 19.78
CA ARG A 655 5.62 -6.78 19.39
C ARG A 655 6.91 -5.95 19.34
N ARG A 656 8.07 -6.56 19.55
CA ARG A 656 9.38 -5.87 19.54
C ARG A 656 9.66 -5.03 18.29
N HIS A 657 9.11 -5.41 17.12
CA HIS A 657 9.30 -4.67 15.89
C HIS A 657 8.47 -3.36 15.82
N THR A 658 7.49 -3.17 16.71
CA THR A 658 6.70 -1.94 16.84
C THR A 658 7.17 -1.05 17.98
N LEU A 659 7.87 -1.60 18.97
CA LEU A 659 8.50 -0.85 20.05
C LEU A 659 9.89 -0.37 19.62
N LYS A 660 9.94 0.60 18.70
CA LYS A 660 11.16 1.17 18.14
C LYS A 660 11.27 2.66 18.45
N ARG A 661 12.49 3.11 18.71
CA ARG A 661 12.81 4.50 19.04
C ARG A 661 12.33 5.48 17.98
N ASN A 662 12.64 5.24 16.72
CA ASN A 662 12.26 6.11 15.61
C ASN A 662 10.74 6.22 15.40
N LEU A 663 9.96 5.18 15.74
CA LEU A 663 8.49 5.27 15.68
C LEU A 663 7.95 6.29 16.68
N TYR A 664 8.40 6.22 17.93
CA TYR A 664 7.97 7.17 18.96
C TYR A 664 8.54 8.57 18.74
N TYR A 665 9.78 8.67 18.30
CA TYR A 665 10.35 9.93 17.86
C TYR A 665 9.48 10.59 16.78
N THR A 666 9.16 9.85 15.72
CA THR A 666 8.31 10.36 14.63
C THR A 666 6.93 10.75 15.10
N ALA A 667 6.27 9.94 15.94
CA ALA A 667 4.94 10.24 16.46
C ALA A 667 4.93 11.47 17.38
N ILE A 668 5.90 11.59 18.28
CA ILE A 668 6.06 12.71 19.22
C ILE A 668 6.31 14.01 18.45
N THR A 669 7.15 13.97 17.44
CA THR A 669 7.50 15.14 16.62
C THR A 669 6.35 15.65 15.73
N ARG A 670 5.23 14.93 15.67
CA ARG A 670 4.00 15.40 14.99
C ARG A 670 3.19 16.39 15.86
N ALA A 671 3.47 16.48 17.16
CA ALA A 671 2.76 17.39 18.04
C ALA A 671 3.32 18.82 17.98
N LYS A 672 2.39 19.81 17.91
CA LYS A 672 2.73 21.24 18.02
C LYS A 672 2.70 21.73 19.46
N ARG A 673 1.67 21.35 20.24
CA ARG A 673 1.40 21.89 21.57
C ARG A 673 1.45 20.84 22.68
N LYS A 674 0.94 19.63 22.41
CA LYS A 674 0.80 18.62 23.48
C LYS A 674 1.00 17.20 22.99
N VAL A 675 1.74 16.43 23.79
CA VAL A 675 1.91 14.97 23.66
C VAL A 675 1.36 14.30 24.91
N ILE A 676 0.52 13.29 24.70
CA ILE A 676 0.03 12.43 25.78
C ILE A 676 0.38 10.97 25.46
N LEU A 677 1.29 10.39 26.23
CA LEU A 677 1.63 8.99 26.15
C LEU A 677 0.68 8.19 27.04
N VAL A 678 0.11 7.08 26.54
CA VAL A 678 -0.84 6.26 27.32
C VAL A 678 -0.38 4.81 27.31
N GLY A 679 -0.10 4.26 28.50
CA GLY A 679 0.26 2.84 28.61
C GLY A 679 1.29 2.53 29.68
N SER A 680 2.36 1.78 29.33
CA SER A 680 3.39 1.29 30.23
C SER A 680 4.69 2.09 30.09
N LYS A 681 5.16 2.68 31.19
CA LYS A 681 6.49 3.34 31.23
C LYS A 681 7.62 2.36 30.93
N GLN A 682 7.46 1.09 31.32
CA GLN A 682 8.44 0.03 31.02
C GLN A 682 8.52 -0.25 29.51
N ALA A 683 7.36 -0.36 28.83
CA ALA A 683 7.30 -0.54 27.38
C ALA A 683 7.93 0.68 26.66
N PHE A 684 7.68 1.89 27.14
CA PHE A 684 8.29 3.08 26.57
C PHE A 684 9.80 3.12 26.76
N SER A 685 10.29 2.80 27.97
CA SER A 685 11.70 2.65 28.26
C SER A 685 12.36 1.60 27.35
N GLN A 686 11.70 0.46 27.13
CA GLN A 686 12.14 -0.57 26.20
C GLN A 686 12.22 -0.04 24.76
N ALA A 687 11.22 0.71 24.29
CA ALA A 687 11.23 1.30 22.95
C ALA A 687 12.40 2.29 22.76
N ILE A 688 12.69 3.11 23.77
CA ILE A 688 13.84 4.05 23.75
C ILE A 688 15.17 3.28 23.69
N ARG A 689 15.31 2.18 24.44
CA ARG A 689 16.52 1.32 24.46
C ARG A 689 16.66 0.48 23.20
N ALA A 690 15.56 0.04 22.59
CA ALA A 690 15.59 -0.90 21.46
C ALA A 690 16.40 -0.39 20.24
N GLY A 691 16.84 0.85 20.28
CA GLY A 691 17.63 1.44 19.20
C GLY A 691 16.76 1.82 17.99
N ARG A 692 17.44 2.19 16.92
CA ARG A 692 16.82 2.44 15.62
C ARG A 692 16.45 1.10 14.97
N SER A 693 15.63 1.15 13.93
CA SER A 693 15.29 -0.02 13.12
C SER A 693 16.52 -0.86 12.80
N LYS A 694 16.33 -2.17 12.63
CA LYS A 694 17.41 -3.03 12.13
C LYS A 694 18.00 -2.43 10.85
N LYS A 695 19.32 -2.51 10.70
CA LYS A 695 19.99 -2.06 9.49
C LYS A 695 19.35 -2.76 8.29
N ARG A 696 18.88 -2.01 7.34
CA ARG A 696 18.36 -2.54 6.08
C ARG A 696 19.52 -3.00 5.20
N ASN A 697 19.33 -4.11 4.55
CA ASN A 697 20.32 -4.65 3.61
C ASN A 697 20.24 -3.87 2.30
N THR A 698 21.17 -2.93 2.09
CA THR A 698 21.34 -2.11 0.90
C THR A 698 22.83 -1.85 0.68
N LEU A 699 23.26 -1.68 -0.55
CA LEU A 699 24.61 -1.32 -0.94
C LEU A 699 24.70 0.08 -1.57
N LEU A 700 23.63 0.88 -1.52
CA LEU A 700 23.58 2.18 -2.17
C LEU A 700 24.77 3.08 -1.79
N SER A 701 25.02 3.24 -0.48
CA SER A 701 26.14 4.06 0.00
C SER A 701 27.50 3.55 -0.49
N TYR A 702 27.71 2.24 -0.47
CA TYR A 702 28.95 1.62 -0.97
C TYR A 702 29.13 1.83 -2.47
N ARG A 703 28.08 1.58 -3.26
CA ARG A 703 28.10 1.72 -4.71
C ARG A 703 28.30 3.19 -5.15
N LEU A 704 27.68 4.14 -4.43
CA LEU A 704 27.90 5.57 -4.65
C LEU A 704 29.37 5.95 -4.42
N LYS A 705 29.98 5.53 -3.30
CA LYS A 705 31.40 5.80 -3.04
C LYS A 705 32.28 5.28 -4.17
N LYS A 706 32.00 4.08 -4.65
CA LYS A 706 32.75 3.48 -5.77
C LYS A 706 32.57 4.28 -7.05
N ALA A 707 31.33 4.57 -7.44
CA ALA A 707 31.02 5.30 -8.67
C ALA A 707 31.59 6.73 -8.69
N PHE A 708 31.60 7.41 -7.54
CA PHE A 708 32.18 8.76 -7.43
C PHE A 708 33.70 8.74 -7.30
N ALA A 709 34.33 7.68 -6.76
CA ALA A 709 35.79 7.52 -6.76
C ALA A 709 36.37 7.28 -8.17
N GLU A 710 35.61 6.62 -9.04
CA GLU A 710 35.94 6.41 -10.45
C GLU A 710 35.75 7.67 -11.31
N ILE A 711 35.26 8.79 -10.71
CA ILE A 711 35.17 10.09 -11.36
C ILE A 711 36.59 10.70 -11.41
N PRO A 712 37.20 10.92 -12.59
CA PRO A 712 38.48 11.58 -12.68
C PRO A 712 38.40 12.98 -12.06
N ASN A 713 39.23 13.27 -11.06
CA ASN A 713 39.34 14.59 -10.45
C ASN A 713 39.91 15.58 -11.47
N LYS A 714 39.05 16.23 -12.27
CA LYS A 714 39.47 17.30 -13.21
C LYS A 714 40.10 18.51 -12.52
N ASN A 715 40.09 18.58 -11.18
CA ASN A 715 40.66 19.69 -10.40
C ASN A 715 42.10 19.43 -9.89
N LYS A 716 42.81 18.36 -10.35
CA LYS A 716 44.21 18.17 -10.05
C LYS A 716 45.16 18.54 -11.20
N ALA A 717 44.63 19.09 -12.28
CA ALA A 717 45.43 19.56 -13.42
C ALA A 717 44.97 21.01 -13.77
N ALA A 718 45.28 21.94 -12.89
CA ALA A 718 45.37 23.39 -13.16
C ALA A 718 46.28 24.00 -12.08
#